data_28cda280f9487adc3d56f00e07f9fba5
#
_entry.id   28cda280f9487adc3d56f00e07f9fba5
#
_cell.length_a   1.000
_cell.length_b   1.000
_cell.length_c   1.000
_cell.angle_alpha   90.00
_cell.angle_beta   90.00
_cell.angle_gamma   90.00
#
_symmetry.space_group_name_H-M   'P 1'
#
loop_
_entity.id
_entity.type
_entity.pdbx_description
1 polymer ?
#
loop_
_entity_poly.entity_id
_entity_poly.type
_entity_poly.pdbx_seq_one_letter_code
_entity_poly.pdbx_strand_id
1 'polypeptide(L)'
;TLTKLLAVAMTASVLLSACSSGTTTTENEGGESTNTGSEGTTTEESGSETETETASTGEEIKDLVIPRLSTRELQTFNILYSQMAADFENLCNLTDPLLEVTPSGELAPCMAEDWGTEDGGLTWTFNLREGVKWVDMNGNEMADVTARDFATGLEWVLNFYKNDSANTSMPIEMIEGASEYYEWTKTLTQEEAYALTADDGSQFLEMVGIEIPDDYTIVYHCVDPKPYFDTVATYACMYPISQGLIDSLGVDGVKAMNNENMWYNGCYTMTSYIQGNEKVFTKNESYWDTDAKLFDTVTVRMVESNDVAFQLYQSGELDYVDLTESNLKTISGNENNEFYNYLVEKPADKYSYQIHFNFDKYTEDGTKDTNWNTAIANEAFRLSWYYGLDLSEYYKRFNTIDPMSCENECFTMKGLVYTSDGTDYTELVKQELGLPEMDGETIVRLDADKAEQYKQQAIEELTALGVTFPVSVDYYIAASNQTSLDSATVFGQALSDSLGDDYVKLNIKTYVSSERTEVFDPKLHSITIRGWGADYGDPQNYLGQQMYGYDNAFYSTGYNYIVDVEETDATRDLLNCYKEFTSMVEEANAISDDLDARYAAYAKAEAYLIQHGLVIPAYYNVPYCLTRINVYSKMNSMYGSQNEKMKNWETNADGYTTEEIENYVAQQNA
;
A
#
# COMPACT_ATOMS: atom_id res chain seq x y z
N THR A 1 -10.68 38.10 -0.83
CA THR A 1 -9.44 38.67 -1.37
C THR A 1 -8.29 37.87 -0.89
N LEU A 2 -7.72 37.07 -1.77
CA LEU A 2 -6.48 36.30 -1.61
C LEU A 2 -6.38 35.38 -0.38
N THR A 3 -6.85 34.19 -0.52
CA THR A 3 -6.27 33.00 0.12
C THR A 3 -6.49 31.83 -0.84
N LYS A 4 -5.73 31.79 -1.88
CA LYS A 4 -5.48 30.59 -2.67
C LYS A 4 -3.99 30.39 -2.55
N LEU A 5 -3.57 29.39 -1.78
CA LEU A 5 -2.28 28.70 -1.99
C LEU A 5 -2.18 27.51 -1.05
N LEU A 6 -1.86 26.41 -1.70
CA LEU A 6 -1.35 25.15 -1.22
C LEU A 6 -2.32 24.13 -0.59
N ALA A 7 -3.13 23.52 -1.45
CA ALA A 7 -3.35 22.10 -1.32
C ALA A 7 -2.10 21.41 -1.93
N VAL A 8 -1.16 21.01 -1.10
CA VAL A 8 -0.11 20.08 -1.52
C VAL A 8 -0.77 18.71 -1.59
N ALA A 9 -1.10 18.29 -2.81
CA ALA A 9 -1.63 16.97 -3.08
C ALA A 9 -0.59 15.91 -2.66
N MET A 10 -0.94 15.11 -1.65
CA MET A 10 -0.31 13.81 -1.48
C MET A 10 -0.64 12.95 -2.68
N THR A 11 0.22 12.94 -3.65
CA THR A 11 0.21 11.94 -4.69
C THR A 11 0.90 10.69 -4.17
N ALA A 12 0.15 9.80 -3.54
CA ALA A 12 0.52 8.40 -3.56
C ALA A 12 0.41 7.95 -5.02
N SER A 13 1.47 8.18 -5.79
CA SER A 13 1.58 7.69 -7.15
C SER A 13 1.80 6.19 -7.07
N VAL A 14 0.73 5.41 -7.11
CA VAL A 14 0.81 4.01 -7.46
C VAL A 14 1.22 3.94 -8.92
N LEU A 15 2.52 3.94 -9.18
CA LEU A 15 3.06 3.56 -10.46
C LEU A 15 2.93 2.05 -10.59
N LEU A 16 1.87 1.61 -11.21
CA LEU A 16 1.83 0.30 -11.85
C LEU A 16 2.92 0.31 -12.93
N SER A 17 4.09 -0.22 -12.58
CA SER A 17 5.14 -0.49 -13.55
C SER A 17 4.77 -1.76 -14.30
N ALA A 18 4.08 -1.60 -15.41
CA ALA A 18 3.93 -2.67 -16.36
C ALA A 18 5.03 -2.56 -17.42
N CYS A 19 5.78 -3.63 -17.54
CA CYS A 19 6.91 -3.74 -18.46
C CYS A 19 6.47 -3.72 -19.92
N SER A 20 7.15 -2.92 -20.72
CA SER A 20 7.12 -2.93 -22.18
C SER A 20 8.14 -3.94 -22.70
N SER A 21 7.70 -4.98 -23.39
CA SER A 21 8.57 -5.85 -24.19
C SER A 21 8.67 -5.32 -25.60
N GLY A 22 9.85 -4.87 -25.99
CA GLY A 22 10.21 -4.61 -27.39
C GLY A 22 10.86 -5.85 -28.00
N THR A 23 10.19 -6.43 -28.97
CA THR A 23 10.68 -7.58 -29.76
C THR A 23 11.70 -7.12 -30.79
N THR A 24 12.86 -7.72 -30.81
CA THR A 24 13.68 -7.80 -32.04
C THR A 24 14.23 -9.21 -32.18
N THR A 25 13.79 -9.83 -33.24
CA THR A 25 14.23 -11.13 -33.74
C THR A 25 15.64 -11.07 -34.31
N THR A 26 16.47 -12.04 -33.97
CA THR A 26 17.46 -12.58 -34.94
C THR A 26 17.77 -14.04 -34.61
N GLU A 27 17.62 -14.87 -35.61
CA GLU A 27 17.93 -16.29 -35.67
C GLU A 27 19.44 -16.55 -35.58
N ASN A 28 19.90 -17.64 -34.96
CA ASN A 28 20.47 -18.80 -35.61
C ASN A 28 21.14 -19.81 -34.70
N GLU A 29 20.73 -21.08 -34.95
CA GLU A 29 21.47 -22.35 -35.06
C GLU A 29 22.44 -22.84 -33.95
N GLY A 30 22.04 -23.95 -33.30
CA GLY A 30 22.59 -25.26 -33.63
C GLY A 30 23.71 -25.78 -32.75
N GLY A 31 23.52 -26.93 -32.10
CA GLY A 31 24.62 -27.77 -31.61
C GLY A 31 24.18 -28.81 -30.59
N GLU A 32 23.92 -30.02 -31.07
CA GLU A 32 23.74 -31.27 -30.32
C GLU A 32 24.95 -31.64 -29.48
N SER A 33 24.77 -32.36 -28.36
CA SER A 33 25.23 -33.75 -28.23
C SER A 33 25.33 -34.23 -26.77
N THR A 34 24.53 -35.24 -26.47
CA THR A 34 24.77 -36.59 -25.86
C THR A 34 25.21 -36.68 -24.38
N ASN A 35 24.31 -37.18 -23.55
CA ASN A 35 24.04 -38.55 -23.05
C ASN A 35 25.19 -39.32 -22.40
N THR A 36 24.98 -39.74 -21.17
CA THR A 36 25.19 -41.06 -20.55
C THR A 36 24.97 -40.93 -19.03
N GLY A 37 24.12 -41.57 -18.35
CA GLY A 37 23.61 -42.88 -18.12
C GLY A 37 24.38 -43.70 -17.08
N SER A 38 23.75 -44.03 -15.94
CA SER A 38 23.86 -45.36 -15.27
C SER A 38 23.14 -45.33 -13.89
N GLU A 39 22.04 -46.04 -13.82
CA GLU A 39 21.64 -47.16 -12.94
C GLU A 39 22.36 -47.28 -11.59
N GLY A 40 21.71 -47.40 -10.45
CA GLY A 40 20.60 -48.15 -9.95
C GLY A 40 20.99 -48.86 -8.65
N THR A 41 20.16 -48.96 -7.67
CA THR A 41 19.76 -50.18 -6.98
C THR A 41 18.99 -49.91 -5.69
N THR A 42 17.85 -50.52 -5.60
CA THR A 42 16.89 -50.70 -4.50
C THR A 42 17.45 -51.41 -3.26
N THR A 43 16.93 -51.08 -2.06
CA THR A 43 16.49 -52.08 -1.07
C THR A 43 15.51 -51.47 -0.03
N GLU A 44 14.61 -52.34 0.39
CA GLU A 44 13.35 -52.15 1.11
C GLU A 44 13.45 -51.99 2.64
N GLU A 45 12.37 -51.36 3.18
CA GLU A 45 11.64 -51.61 4.43
C GLU A 45 12.27 -51.41 5.81
N SER A 46 11.66 -50.51 6.57
CA SER A 46 10.94 -50.88 7.81
C SER A 46 10.33 -49.63 8.44
N GLY A 47 9.00 -49.69 8.75
CA GLY A 47 8.22 -48.59 9.28
C GLY A 47 8.50 -48.22 10.71
N SER A 48 8.30 -46.95 10.99
CA SER A 48 7.99 -46.43 12.33
C SER A 48 7.24 -45.12 12.14
N GLU A 49 6.00 -45.07 12.62
CA GLU A 49 5.21 -43.84 12.74
C GLU A 49 5.98 -42.86 13.61
N THR A 50 6.34 -41.72 13.06
CA THR A 50 6.82 -40.56 13.79
C THR A 50 6.17 -39.33 13.19
N GLU A 51 5.63 -38.51 14.04
CA GLU A 51 5.02 -37.21 13.75
C GLU A 51 5.88 -36.45 12.73
N THR A 52 5.28 -36.14 11.59
CA THR A 52 6.00 -35.46 10.50
C THR A 52 5.92 -33.95 10.77
N GLU A 53 6.93 -33.43 11.45
CA GLU A 53 7.36 -32.07 11.19
C GLU A 53 7.80 -32.04 9.72
N THR A 54 7.02 -31.44 8.85
CA THR A 54 7.45 -31.09 7.49
C THR A 54 8.36 -29.87 7.57
N ALA A 55 9.58 -30.07 8.07
CA ALA A 55 10.63 -29.08 7.90
C ALA A 55 11.05 -29.09 6.42
N SER A 56 11.11 -27.92 5.79
CA SER A 56 11.79 -27.69 4.53
C SER A 56 13.18 -28.37 4.60
N THR A 57 13.50 -29.21 3.63
CA THR A 57 14.77 -29.99 3.60
C THR A 57 15.91 -29.22 2.92
N GLY A 58 15.66 -27.95 2.47
CA GLY A 58 16.64 -27.12 1.80
C GLY A 58 17.58 -26.39 2.76
N GLU A 59 18.79 -26.09 2.29
CA GLU A 59 19.76 -25.28 3.03
C GLU A 59 19.29 -23.81 3.12
N GLU A 60 19.46 -23.18 4.29
CA GLU A 60 19.18 -21.73 4.46
C GLU A 60 20.17 -20.89 3.65
N ILE A 61 19.67 -19.82 3.01
CA ILE A 61 20.49 -18.88 2.24
C ILE A 61 21.12 -17.88 3.21
N LYS A 62 22.43 -17.65 3.07
CA LYS A 62 23.16 -16.63 3.86
C LYS A 62 23.39 -15.33 3.09
N ASP A 63 23.60 -15.44 1.80
CA ASP A 63 23.81 -14.34 0.89
C ASP A 63 22.66 -14.32 -0.11
N LEU A 64 21.69 -13.46 0.12
CA LEU A 64 20.46 -13.37 -0.67
C LEU A 64 20.62 -12.39 -1.82
N VAL A 65 20.09 -12.73 -3.00
CA VAL A 65 20.07 -11.85 -4.17
C VAL A 65 18.64 -11.69 -4.68
N ILE A 66 18.09 -10.47 -4.59
CA ILE A 66 16.72 -10.18 -5.02
C ILE A 66 16.70 -9.07 -6.09
N PRO A 67 15.72 -9.10 -7.02
CA PRO A 67 15.56 -8.04 -8.02
C PRO A 67 14.80 -6.85 -7.46
N ARG A 68 15.01 -5.69 -8.08
CA ARG A 68 14.15 -4.51 -7.96
C ARG A 68 14.06 -3.84 -9.34
N LEU A 69 12.87 -3.41 -9.72
CA LEU A 69 12.71 -2.71 -10.99
C LEU A 69 13.44 -1.36 -10.98
N SER A 70 14.09 -1.00 -12.08
CA SER A 70 14.83 0.27 -12.23
C SER A 70 13.95 1.51 -12.00
N THR A 71 12.64 1.40 -12.19
CA THR A 71 11.65 2.44 -11.89
C THR A 71 11.43 2.65 -10.38
N ARG A 72 11.93 1.74 -9.54
CA ARG A 72 11.85 1.78 -8.07
C ARG A 72 13.22 2.08 -7.43
N GLU A 73 13.98 2.98 -8.03
CA GLU A 73 15.26 3.42 -7.50
C GLU A 73 15.08 4.28 -6.24
N LEU A 74 15.99 4.11 -5.29
CA LEU A 74 16.09 4.91 -4.06
C LEU A 74 16.31 6.39 -4.41
N GLN A 75 15.45 7.27 -3.91
CA GLN A 75 15.49 8.72 -4.16
C GLN A 75 16.20 9.49 -3.06
N THR A 76 16.09 9.04 -1.82
CA THR A 76 16.72 9.69 -0.66
C THR A 76 17.10 8.66 0.41
N PHE A 77 18.17 8.94 1.14
CA PHE A 77 18.56 8.19 2.35
C PHE A 77 17.91 8.75 3.62
N ASN A 78 17.19 9.86 3.53
CA ASN A 78 16.47 10.45 4.65
C ASN A 78 15.04 9.91 4.74
N ILE A 79 14.82 8.93 5.61
CA ILE A 79 13.50 8.30 5.80
C ILE A 79 12.43 9.31 6.28
N LEU A 80 12.83 10.34 7.03
CA LEU A 80 11.93 11.37 7.54
C LEU A 80 11.41 12.31 6.44
N TYR A 81 12.11 12.35 5.29
CA TYR A 81 11.72 13.14 4.12
C TYR A 81 10.89 12.34 3.11
N SER A 82 11.14 11.03 2.99
CA SER A 82 10.57 10.22 1.93
C SER A 82 9.05 10.02 2.06
N GLN A 83 8.39 9.95 0.92
CA GLN A 83 6.99 9.55 0.75
C GLN A 83 6.86 8.36 -0.20
N MET A 84 7.99 7.82 -0.66
CA MET A 84 8.03 6.84 -1.73
C MET A 84 8.18 5.43 -1.18
N ALA A 85 7.28 4.51 -1.56
CA ALA A 85 7.40 3.10 -1.20
C ALA A 85 8.76 2.52 -1.61
N ALA A 86 9.32 2.96 -2.75
CA ALA A 86 10.63 2.55 -3.22
C ALA A 86 11.78 2.91 -2.24
N ASP A 87 11.68 4.03 -1.52
CA ASP A 87 12.65 4.37 -0.48
C ASP A 87 12.44 3.50 0.76
N PHE A 88 11.19 3.34 1.20
CA PHE A 88 10.86 2.57 2.41
C PHE A 88 11.29 1.10 2.31
N GLU A 89 11.20 0.49 1.13
CA GLU A 89 11.68 -0.88 0.89
C GLU A 89 13.17 -1.07 1.23
N ASN A 90 13.96 -0.01 1.13
CA ASN A 90 15.38 -0.01 1.48
C ASN A 90 15.58 0.48 2.92
N LEU A 91 15.01 1.62 3.27
CA LEU A 91 15.33 2.36 4.50
C LEU A 91 14.79 1.69 5.77
N CYS A 92 13.71 0.91 5.69
CA CYS A 92 13.19 0.13 6.82
C CYS A 92 14.16 -0.96 7.33
N ASN A 93 15.19 -1.27 6.55
CA ASN A 93 16.26 -2.19 6.93
C ASN A 93 17.43 -1.48 7.63
N LEU A 94 17.55 -0.17 7.47
CA LEU A 94 18.67 0.64 7.90
C LEU A 94 18.40 1.40 9.20
N THR A 95 17.12 1.66 9.48
CA THR A 95 16.67 2.41 10.67
C THR A 95 15.44 1.73 11.25
N ASP A 96 15.45 1.52 12.56
CA ASP A 96 14.35 0.92 13.31
C ASP A 96 13.43 1.99 13.93
N PRO A 97 12.09 1.82 13.81
CA PRO A 97 11.09 2.67 14.44
C PRO A 97 10.78 2.23 15.88
N LEU A 98 9.77 2.87 16.50
CA LEU A 98 9.26 2.45 17.82
C LEU A 98 8.73 1.03 17.81
N LEU A 99 7.89 0.69 16.83
CA LEU A 99 7.23 -0.61 16.69
C LEU A 99 7.45 -1.19 15.30
N GLU A 100 7.39 -2.51 15.21
CA GLU A 100 7.36 -3.25 13.93
C GLU A 100 6.11 -4.13 13.85
N VAL A 101 5.96 -4.88 12.76
CA VAL A 101 4.82 -5.78 12.55
C VAL A 101 5.29 -7.22 12.38
N THR A 102 4.38 -8.17 12.68
CA THR A 102 4.60 -9.59 12.48
C THR A 102 4.20 -10.03 11.06
N PRO A 103 4.49 -11.29 10.65
CA PRO A 103 3.94 -11.86 9.42
C PRO A 103 2.40 -11.94 9.40
N SER A 104 1.75 -11.97 10.57
CA SER A 104 0.28 -11.91 10.70
C SER A 104 -0.29 -10.48 10.73
N GLY A 105 0.56 -9.44 10.65
CA GLY A 105 0.13 -8.04 10.62
C GLY A 105 -0.09 -7.41 12.01
N GLU A 106 0.21 -8.12 13.08
CA GLU A 106 0.10 -7.60 14.45
C GLU A 106 1.29 -6.68 14.78
N LEU A 107 1.05 -5.69 15.64
CA LEU A 107 2.12 -4.86 16.18
C LEU A 107 3.06 -5.69 17.08
N ALA A 108 4.35 -5.43 16.96
CA ALA A 108 5.38 -6.07 17.73
C ALA A 108 6.39 -5.04 18.28
N PRO A 109 7.04 -5.35 19.43
CA PRO A 109 8.13 -4.53 19.96
C PRO A 109 9.27 -4.38 18.97
N CYS A 110 9.76 -3.13 18.78
CA CYS A 110 11.00 -2.84 18.05
C CYS A 110 11.92 -2.01 18.95
N MET A 111 12.07 -0.70 18.73
CA MET A 111 12.80 0.15 19.67
C MET A 111 12.05 0.34 20.99
N ALA A 112 10.73 0.35 20.99
CA ALA A 112 9.92 0.25 22.20
C ALA A 112 9.74 -1.22 22.60
N GLU A 113 9.95 -1.54 23.89
CA GLU A 113 9.68 -2.87 24.46
C GLU A 113 8.24 -2.99 24.94
N ASP A 114 7.64 -1.86 25.30
CA ASP A 114 6.31 -1.73 25.86
C ASP A 114 5.69 -0.39 25.47
N TRP A 115 4.38 -0.36 25.25
CA TRP A 115 3.64 0.86 24.91
C TRP A 115 2.19 0.74 25.31
N GLY A 116 1.49 1.87 25.40
CA GLY A 116 0.06 1.86 25.71
C GLY A 116 -0.55 3.23 25.93
N THR A 117 -1.85 3.20 26.12
CA THR A 117 -2.71 4.34 26.45
C THR A 117 -3.71 3.94 27.52
N GLU A 118 -4.08 4.88 28.42
CA GLU A 118 -5.08 4.66 29.47
C GLU A 118 -6.33 5.54 29.29
N ASP A 119 -6.34 6.40 28.27
CA ASP A 119 -7.36 7.44 28.06
C ASP A 119 -8.00 7.39 26.64
N GLY A 120 -8.08 6.18 26.07
CA GLY A 120 -8.69 5.95 24.75
C GLY A 120 -7.86 6.49 23.58
N GLY A 121 -6.55 6.66 23.78
CA GLY A 121 -5.63 7.10 22.73
C GLY A 121 -5.37 8.61 22.72
N LEU A 122 -5.72 9.33 23.77
CA LEU A 122 -5.35 10.76 23.89
C LEU A 122 -3.88 10.91 24.27
N THR A 123 -3.36 10.02 25.13
CA THR A 123 -1.97 9.99 25.56
C THR A 123 -1.38 8.60 25.31
N TRP A 124 -0.25 8.55 24.64
CA TRP A 124 0.48 7.32 24.33
C TRP A 124 1.88 7.35 24.93
N THR A 125 2.23 6.32 25.69
CA THR A 125 3.56 6.13 26.29
C THR A 125 4.28 4.98 25.63
N PHE A 126 5.54 5.18 25.26
CA PHE A 126 6.44 4.16 24.73
C PHE A 126 7.68 4.07 25.62
N ASN A 127 7.98 2.85 26.09
CA ASN A 127 9.18 2.55 26.88
C ASN A 127 10.21 1.86 25.99
N LEU A 128 11.38 2.46 25.83
CA LEU A 128 12.41 2.07 24.86
C LEU A 128 13.40 1.08 25.46
N ARG A 129 14.01 0.28 24.59
CA ARG A 129 15.17 -0.57 24.91
C ARG A 129 16.37 0.27 25.30
N GLU A 130 17.08 -0.17 26.32
CA GLU A 130 18.37 0.40 26.67
C GLU A 130 19.50 -0.25 25.87
N GLY A 131 20.57 0.48 25.64
CA GLY A 131 21.83 -0.03 25.09
C GLY A 131 21.87 -0.22 23.58
N VAL A 132 20.82 0.15 22.85
CA VAL A 132 20.84 0.15 21.37
C VAL A 132 21.75 1.26 20.86
N LYS A 133 22.53 0.97 19.83
CA LYS A 133 23.56 1.87 19.28
C LYS A 133 23.21 2.39 17.90
N TRP A 134 23.50 3.63 17.65
CA TRP A 134 23.78 4.12 16.32
C TRP A 134 25.18 3.65 15.90
N VAL A 135 25.31 3.11 14.70
CA VAL A 135 26.59 2.71 14.12
C VAL A 135 26.82 3.37 12.77
N ASP A 136 28.09 3.50 12.35
CA ASP A 136 28.41 3.90 10.98
C ASP A 136 28.29 2.71 10.00
N MET A 137 28.55 2.93 8.72
CA MET A 137 28.50 1.89 7.67
C MET A 137 29.40 0.69 7.99
N ASN A 138 30.45 0.86 8.76
CA ASN A 138 31.44 -0.17 9.12
C ASN A 138 31.13 -0.86 10.47
N GLY A 139 30.01 -0.49 11.12
CA GLY A 139 29.62 -1.03 12.42
C GLY A 139 30.30 -0.38 13.62
N ASN A 140 31.01 0.74 13.45
CA ASN A 140 31.58 1.48 14.59
C ASN A 140 30.47 2.22 15.35
N GLU A 141 30.49 2.09 16.70
CA GLU A 141 29.52 2.80 17.56
C GLU A 141 29.71 4.30 17.48
N MET A 142 28.60 5.02 17.27
CA MET A 142 28.56 6.47 17.13
C MET A 142 27.88 7.16 18.33
N ALA A 143 26.75 6.61 18.79
CA ALA A 143 25.96 7.11 19.92
C ALA A 143 25.01 6.05 20.44
N ASP A 144 24.41 6.26 21.61
CA ASP A 144 23.25 5.50 22.07
C ASP A 144 21.98 5.99 21.37
N VAL A 145 21.04 5.06 21.11
CA VAL A 145 19.68 5.40 20.67
C VAL A 145 18.84 5.68 21.90
N THR A 146 18.20 6.84 21.95
CA THR A 146 17.39 7.29 23.09
C THR A 146 16.03 7.84 22.65
N ALA A 147 15.14 8.12 23.60
CA ALA A 147 13.87 8.80 23.37
C ALA A 147 14.06 10.18 22.69
N ARG A 148 15.18 10.84 22.95
CA ARG A 148 15.53 12.12 22.32
C ARG A 148 15.66 12.01 20.81
N ASP A 149 16.14 10.89 20.27
CA ASP A 149 16.31 10.71 18.83
C ASP A 149 14.96 10.68 18.11
N PHE A 150 13.91 10.13 18.75
CA PHE A 150 12.53 10.17 18.23
C PHE A 150 11.95 11.59 18.27
N ALA A 151 12.20 12.34 19.33
CA ALA A 151 11.80 13.74 19.39
C ALA A 151 12.55 14.59 18.36
N THR A 152 13.84 14.33 18.15
CA THR A 152 14.67 15.00 17.13
C THR A 152 14.12 14.68 15.71
N GLY A 153 13.69 13.43 15.46
CA GLY A 153 13.04 13.03 14.23
C GLY A 153 11.73 13.79 14.00
N LEU A 154 10.90 13.89 15.02
CA LEU A 154 9.63 14.62 14.92
C LEU A 154 9.85 16.13 14.73
N GLU A 155 10.84 16.73 15.42
CA GLU A 155 11.23 18.13 15.18
C GLU A 155 11.68 18.34 13.73
N TRP A 156 12.49 17.42 13.16
CA TRP A 156 12.87 17.46 11.75
C TRP A 156 11.65 17.47 10.83
N VAL A 157 10.72 16.54 11.04
CA VAL A 157 9.50 16.41 10.22
C VAL A 157 8.64 17.67 10.31
N LEU A 158 8.49 18.27 11.48
CA LEU A 158 7.63 19.42 11.72
C LEU A 158 8.32 20.77 11.45
N ASN A 159 9.57 20.79 11.00
CA ASN A 159 10.30 22.01 10.70
C ASN A 159 10.24 22.30 9.19
N PHE A 160 9.54 23.36 8.80
CA PHE A 160 9.31 23.72 7.40
C PHE A 160 10.57 23.82 6.56
N TYR A 161 11.67 24.34 7.11
CA TYR A 161 12.92 24.51 6.37
C TYR A 161 13.79 23.25 6.35
N LYS A 162 13.67 22.38 7.35
CA LYS A 162 14.35 21.08 7.38
C LYS A 162 13.62 20.06 6.49
N ASN A 163 12.30 20.14 6.44
CA ASN A 163 11.45 19.16 5.75
C ASN A 163 10.27 19.85 5.04
N ASP A 164 10.34 19.93 3.72
CA ASP A 164 9.27 20.42 2.85
C ASP A 164 8.43 19.28 2.25
N SER A 165 8.56 18.07 2.78
CA SER A 165 7.84 16.88 2.36
C SER A 165 6.42 16.83 2.92
N ALA A 166 5.50 16.16 2.21
CA ALA A 166 4.12 15.99 2.64
C ALA A 166 3.95 14.96 3.79
N ASN A 167 4.99 14.25 4.23
CA ASN A 167 4.90 13.34 5.38
C ASN A 167 4.72 14.07 6.74
N THR A 168 4.71 15.40 6.73
CA THR A 168 4.29 16.23 7.88
C THR A 168 2.80 16.10 8.21
N SER A 169 1.95 15.67 7.28
CA SER A 169 0.49 15.74 7.42
C SER A 169 -0.05 14.93 8.60
N MET A 170 0.41 13.69 8.78
CA MET A 170 -0.06 12.87 9.91
C MET A 170 0.30 13.46 11.27
N PRO A 171 1.56 13.83 11.57
CA PRO A 171 1.88 14.47 12.84
C PRO A 171 1.11 15.78 13.07
N ILE A 172 0.95 16.62 12.04
CA ILE A 172 0.21 17.88 12.12
C ILE A 172 -1.26 17.65 12.51
N GLU A 173 -1.88 16.59 11.98
CA GLU A 173 -3.28 16.27 12.27
C GLU A 173 -3.49 15.52 13.58
N MET A 174 -2.45 14.88 14.11
CA MET A 174 -2.59 13.94 15.23
C MET A 174 -2.00 14.45 16.54
N ILE A 175 -0.87 15.14 16.50
CA ILE A 175 -0.11 15.52 17.72
C ILE A 175 -0.43 16.95 18.12
N GLU A 176 -0.76 17.13 19.41
CA GLU A 176 -1.06 18.44 19.99
C GLU A 176 0.10 19.44 19.72
N GLY A 177 -0.24 20.67 19.28
CA GLY A 177 0.73 21.73 19.01
C GLY A 177 1.62 21.52 17.77
N ALA A 178 1.53 20.39 17.08
CA ALA A 178 2.36 20.10 15.90
C ALA A 178 2.06 21.05 14.73
N SER A 179 0.79 21.35 14.48
CA SER A 179 0.37 22.32 13.46
C SER A 179 0.89 23.71 13.77
N GLU A 180 0.75 24.15 15.03
CA GLU A 180 1.22 25.45 15.51
C GLU A 180 2.74 25.59 15.39
N TYR A 181 3.49 24.54 15.73
CA TYR A 181 4.94 24.53 15.58
C TYR A 181 5.35 24.62 14.10
N TYR A 182 4.74 23.82 13.23
CA TYR A 182 5.02 23.85 11.79
C TYR A 182 4.76 25.24 11.19
N GLU A 183 3.61 25.85 11.48
CA GLU A 183 3.28 27.20 11.00
C GLU A 183 4.22 28.28 11.60
N TRP A 184 4.62 28.12 12.87
CA TRP A 184 5.59 29.01 13.49
C TRP A 184 6.95 28.93 12.80
N THR A 185 7.45 27.74 12.48
CA THR A 185 8.76 27.60 11.80
C THR A 185 8.78 28.28 10.44
N LYS A 186 7.66 28.39 9.73
CA LYS A 186 7.55 29.17 8.47
C LYS A 186 7.83 30.67 8.66
N THR A 187 7.61 31.19 9.85
CA THR A 187 7.83 32.62 10.14
C THR A 187 9.28 32.98 10.41
N LEU A 188 10.13 31.97 10.60
CA LEU A 188 11.58 32.14 10.90
C LEU A 188 12.38 32.32 9.60
N THR A 189 13.62 32.77 9.76
CA THR A 189 14.62 32.58 8.70
C THR A 189 15.08 31.13 8.64
N GLN A 190 15.62 30.71 7.50
CA GLN A 190 16.19 29.37 7.37
C GLN A 190 17.28 29.08 8.42
N GLU A 191 18.14 30.06 8.70
CA GLU A 191 19.20 29.91 9.69
C GLU A 191 18.64 29.70 11.11
N GLU A 192 17.61 30.46 11.50
CA GLU A 192 16.93 30.27 12.78
C GLU A 192 16.24 28.93 12.87
N ALA A 193 15.54 28.50 11.81
CA ALA A 193 14.86 27.20 11.76
C ALA A 193 15.85 26.02 11.79
N TYR A 194 16.99 26.14 11.12
CA TYR A 194 18.05 25.12 11.14
C TYR A 194 18.70 24.95 12.52
N ALA A 195 18.71 25.99 13.33
CA ALA A 195 19.25 25.96 14.69
C ALA A 195 18.32 25.35 15.74
N LEU A 196 17.06 25.04 15.38
CA LEU A 196 16.11 24.43 16.31
C LEU A 196 16.49 22.96 16.59
N THR A 197 16.28 22.56 17.84
CA THR A 197 16.53 21.20 18.34
C THR A 197 15.36 20.72 19.19
N ALA A 198 15.37 19.43 19.56
CA ALA A 198 14.44 18.84 20.51
C ALA A 198 15.05 18.70 21.93
N ASP A 199 16.05 19.51 22.27
CA ASP A 199 16.68 19.49 23.58
C ASP A 199 15.75 20.03 24.70
N ASP A 200 16.11 19.77 25.96
CA ASP A 200 15.34 20.23 27.10
C ASP A 200 15.25 21.77 27.11
N GLY A 201 14.02 22.26 27.27
CA GLY A 201 13.73 23.70 27.22
C GLY A 201 13.71 24.30 25.81
N SER A 202 13.72 23.45 24.76
CA SER A 202 13.56 23.92 23.39
C SER A 202 12.12 24.39 23.11
N GLN A 203 11.99 25.29 22.14
CA GLN A 203 10.66 25.75 21.68
C GLN A 203 9.81 24.58 21.15
N PHE A 204 10.46 23.55 20.59
CA PHE A 204 9.78 22.34 20.14
C PHE A 204 9.06 21.62 21.30
N LEU A 205 9.76 21.32 22.39
CA LEU A 205 9.16 20.68 23.57
C LEU A 205 8.18 21.58 24.34
N GLU A 206 8.27 22.91 24.18
CA GLU A 206 7.29 23.84 24.77
C GLU A 206 5.97 23.89 23.97
N MET A 207 6.01 23.66 22.66
CA MET A 207 4.86 23.82 21.77
C MET A 207 4.18 22.50 21.42
N VAL A 208 4.96 21.43 21.22
CA VAL A 208 4.46 20.15 20.70
C VAL A 208 4.17 19.19 21.84
N GLY A 209 3.06 18.49 21.77
CA GLY A 209 2.60 17.53 22.77
C GLY A 209 3.47 16.26 22.84
N ILE A 210 4.74 16.44 23.24
CA ILE A 210 5.69 15.35 23.45
C ILE A 210 6.43 15.56 24.75
N GLU A 211 6.61 14.48 25.54
CA GLU A 211 7.37 14.49 26.77
C GLU A 211 8.47 13.43 26.73
N ILE A 212 9.62 13.74 27.33
CA ILE A 212 10.74 12.82 27.50
C ILE A 212 11.11 12.81 28.99
N PRO A 213 10.40 12.00 29.80
CA PRO A 213 10.64 11.95 31.25
C PRO A 213 12.05 11.48 31.62
N ASP A 214 12.64 10.62 30.79
CA ASP A 214 13.98 10.08 30.90
C ASP A 214 14.49 9.64 29.52
N ASP A 215 15.73 9.14 29.43
CA ASP A 215 16.37 8.78 28.15
C ASP A 215 15.66 7.63 27.38
N TYR A 216 14.77 6.87 28.05
CA TYR A 216 14.15 5.69 27.46
C TYR A 216 12.62 5.71 27.54
N THR A 217 12.01 6.83 27.88
CA THR A 217 10.56 7.01 27.88
C THR A 217 10.17 8.19 27.00
N ILE A 218 9.23 7.98 26.10
CA ILE A 218 8.64 9.04 25.27
C ILE A 218 7.11 8.98 25.37
N VAL A 219 6.48 10.14 25.53
CA VAL A 219 5.02 10.30 25.63
C VAL A 219 4.57 11.25 24.54
N TYR A 220 3.51 10.84 23.82
CA TYR A 220 2.84 11.66 22.81
C TYR A 220 1.42 12.02 23.30
N HIS A 221 1.05 13.30 23.17
CA HIS A 221 -0.30 13.81 23.41
C HIS A 221 -0.96 14.09 22.06
N CYS A 222 -2.10 13.47 21.81
CA CYS A 222 -2.88 13.64 20.61
C CYS A 222 -3.88 14.81 20.75
N VAL A 223 -4.25 15.44 19.64
CA VAL A 223 -5.24 16.55 19.60
C VAL A 223 -6.63 16.10 20.05
N ASP A 224 -6.97 14.84 19.80
CA ASP A 224 -8.15 14.11 20.22
C ASP A 224 -7.81 12.63 20.33
N PRO A 225 -8.64 11.77 20.94
CA PRO A 225 -8.34 10.35 21.09
C PRO A 225 -8.09 9.65 19.74
N LYS A 226 -6.90 9.07 19.58
CA LYS A 226 -6.44 8.28 18.43
C LYS A 226 -6.11 6.86 18.90
N PRO A 227 -7.10 5.95 18.97
CA PRO A 227 -6.87 4.60 19.50
C PRO A 227 -5.95 3.73 18.62
N TYR A 228 -5.59 4.21 17.44
CA TYR A 228 -4.71 3.59 16.45
C TYR A 228 -3.32 4.25 16.37
N PHE A 229 -2.99 5.20 17.22
CA PHE A 229 -1.74 5.97 17.11
C PHE A 229 -0.48 5.10 17.20
N ASP A 230 -0.54 3.97 17.91
CA ASP A 230 0.54 3.00 17.94
C ASP A 230 0.87 2.42 16.56
N THR A 231 -0.10 2.29 15.67
CA THR A 231 0.16 1.86 14.29
C THR A 231 0.89 2.95 13.48
N VAL A 232 0.70 4.24 13.82
CA VAL A 232 1.44 5.36 13.24
C VAL A 232 2.93 5.30 13.62
N ALA A 233 3.26 4.72 14.78
CA ALA A 233 4.63 4.51 15.24
C ALA A 233 5.46 3.54 14.37
N THR A 234 4.85 2.90 13.39
CA THR A 234 5.52 2.08 12.35
C THR A 234 5.81 2.87 11.07
N TYR A 235 5.31 4.10 10.95
CA TYR A 235 5.42 4.90 9.73
C TYR A 235 6.62 5.85 9.76
N ALA A 236 7.14 6.16 8.59
CA ALA A 236 8.38 6.93 8.37
C ALA A 236 8.47 8.26 9.12
N CYS A 237 7.36 9.00 9.25
CA CYS A 237 7.33 10.30 9.95
C CYS A 237 7.63 10.21 11.46
N MET A 238 7.60 9.01 12.05
CA MET A 238 7.85 8.75 13.47
C MET A 238 9.20 8.06 13.73
N TYR A 239 10.07 7.96 12.72
CA TYR A 239 11.39 7.34 12.86
C TYR A 239 12.37 8.26 13.60
N PRO A 240 13.40 7.69 14.24
CA PRO A 240 14.41 8.47 14.96
C PRO A 240 15.48 9.03 14.02
N ILE A 241 16.14 10.11 14.46
CA ILE A 241 17.42 10.57 13.93
C ILE A 241 18.27 11.12 15.08
N SER A 242 19.57 10.83 15.09
CA SER A 242 20.47 11.36 16.11
C SER A 242 20.81 12.83 15.90
N GLN A 243 20.70 13.65 16.94
CA GLN A 243 21.22 15.03 16.90
C GLN A 243 22.71 15.06 16.59
N GLY A 244 23.48 14.06 17.07
CA GLY A 244 24.90 13.93 16.76
C GLY A 244 25.18 13.76 15.26
N LEU A 245 24.33 13.08 14.52
CA LEU A 245 24.43 13.00 13.07
C LEU A 245 24.17 14.35 12.42
N ILE A 246 23.12 15.06 12.86
CA ILE A 246 22.78 16.40 12.34
C ILE A 246 23.94 17.38 12.63
N ASP A 247 24.52 17.35 13.83
CA ASP A 247 25.67 18.21 14.21
C ASP A 247 26.89 17.90 13.34
N SER A 248 27.10 16.64 12.96
CA SER A 248 28.28 16.24 12.18
C SER A 248 28.16 16.61 10.69
N LEU A 249 26.97 16.55 10.12
CA LEU A 249 26.73 16.78 8.68
C LEU A 249 26.16 18.17 8.38
N GLY A 250 25.54 18.81 9.36
CA GLY A 250 24.66 19.96 9.16
C GLY A 250 23.33 19.55 8.50
N VAL A 251 22.31 20.42 8.57
CA VAL A 251 20.98 20.14 8.01
C VAL A 251 21.04 19.81 6.52
N ASP A 252 21.78 20.58 5.73
CA ASP A 252 21.93 20.33 4.29
C ASP A 252 22.70 19.03 4.01
N GLY A 253 23.64 18.65 4.86
CA GLY A 253 24.34 17.37 4.78
C GLY A 253 23.41 16.18 5.05
N VAL A 254 22.48 16.30 6.01
CA VAL A 254 21.46 15.27 6.27
C VAL A 254 20.47 15.18 5.12
N LYS A 255 20.06 16.29 4.50
CA LYS A 255 19.22 16.28 3.29
C LYS A 255 19.88 15.56 2.12
N ALA A 256 21.21 15.60 2.04
CA ALA A 256 22.01 15.00 0.97
C ALA A 256 22.83 13.78 1.43
N MET A 257 22.49 13.18 2.57
CA MET A 257 23.23 12.02 3.08
C MET A 257 23.14 10.82 2.18
N ASN A 258 24.10 9.92 2.30
CA ASN A 258 24.21 8.70 1.54
C ASN A 258 24.60 7.53 2.47
N ASN A 259 24.81 6.36 1.90
CA ASN A 259 25.17 5.15 2.68
C ASN A 259 26.49 5.29 3.45
N GLU A 260 27.44 6.13 3.02
CA GLU A 260 28.76 6.24 3.65
C GLU A 260 28.75 7.16 4.87
N ASN A 261 27.81 8.11 4.96
CA ASN A 261 27.80 9.13 6.00
C ASN A 261 26.56 9.13 6.90
N MET A 262 25.52 8.30 6.60
CA MET A 262 24.39 8.11 7.51
C MET A 262 24.78 7.22 8.70
N TRP A 263 23.99 7.28 9.79
CA TRP A 263 24.08 6.35 10.90
C TRP A 263 22.94 5.35 10.85
N TYR A 264 23.18 4.15 11.36
CA TYR A 264 22.32 2.99 11.27
C TYR A 264 21.96 2.48 12.67
N ASN A 265 20.70 2.12 12.90
CA ASN A 265 20.27 1.33 14.06
C ASN A 265 19.39 0.15 13.68
N GLY A 266 19.15 -0.06 12.39
CA GLY A 266 18.39 -1.18 11.86
C GLY A 266 19.21 -2.46 11.74
N CYS A 267 18.58 -3.50 11.21
CA CYS A 267 19.17 -4.85 11.09
C CYS A 267 20.34 -4.94 10.09
N TYR A 268 20.46 -3.97 9.17
CA TYR A 268 21.54 -3.91 8.18
C TYR A 268 22.17 -2.53 8.10
N THR A 269 23.43 -2.50 7.62
CA THR A 269 24.06 -1.31 7.07
C THR A 269 24.14 -1.46 5.54
N MET A 270 24.13 -0.37 4.78
CA MET A 270 24.30 -0.42 3.33
C MET A 270 25.78 -0.20 2.97
N THR A 271 26.50 -1.28 2.74
CA THR A 271 27.95 -1.25 2.49
C THR A 271 28.33 -0.94 1.05
N SER A 272 27.39 -1.05 0.10
CA SER A 272 27.57 -0.63 -1.27
C SER A 272 26.27 -0.06 -1.83
N TYR A 273 26.39 1.05 -2.55
CA TYR A 273 25.29 1.66 -3.30
C TYR A 273 25.79 2.11 -4.67
N ILE A 274 25.33 1.44 -5.71
CA ILE A 274 25.61 1.80 -7.10
C ILE A 274 24.27 2.11 -7.76
N GLN A 275 23.95 3.39 -7.89
CA GLN A 275 22.69 3.87 -8.44
C GLN A 275 22.38 3.22 -9.80
N GLY A 276 21.16 2.71 -9.94
CA GLY A 276 20.68 2.05 -11.16
C GLY A 276 21.25 0.64 -11.40
N ASN A 277 22.08 0.12 -10.49
CA ASN A 277 22.72 -1.18 -10.63
C ASN A 277 22.45 -2.10 -9.44
N GLU A 278 23.07 -1.81 -8.27
CA GLU A 278 22.91 -2.69 -7.11
C GLU A 278 23.06 -1.95 -5.79
N LYS A 279 22.49 -2.53 -4.75
CA LYS A 279 22.63 -2.16 -3.34
C LYS A 279 23.00 -3.38 -2.54
N VAL A 280 24.01 -3.28 -1.67
CA VAL A 280 24.43 -4.37 -0.79
C VAL A 280 24.16 -3.99 0.65
N PHE A 281 23.28 -4.73 1.28
CA PHE A 281 22.98 -4.66 2.70
C PHE A 281 23.86 -5.70 3.40
N THR A 282 24.57 -5.30 4.45
CA THR A 282 25.40 -6.19 5.27
C THR A 282 24.84 -6.21 6.68
N LYS A 283 24.73 -7.37 7.27
CA LYS A 283 24.26 -7.57 8.64
C LYS A 283 24.89 -6.58 9.60
N ASN A 284 24.07 -5.93 10.40
CA ASN A 284 24.55 -5.11 11.51
C ASN A 284 24.86 -5.99 12.73
N GLU A 285 26.12 -6.26 13.00
CA GLU A 285 26.56 -7.11 14.11
C GLU A 285 26.23 -6.52 15.50
N SER A 286 25.88 -5.23 15.56
CA SER A 286 25.45 -4.54 16.79
C SER A 286 23.92 -4.45 16.89
N TYR A 287 23.18 -5.17 16.04
CA TYR A 287 21.72 -5.13 16.07
C TYR A 287 21.18 -5.63 17.41
N TRP A 288 20.20 -4.93 17.94
CA TRP A 288 19.68 -5.21 19.29
C TRP A 288 19.01 -6.59 19.43
N ASP A 289 18.33 -7.07 18.38
CA ASP A 289 17.69 -8.39 18.37
C ASP A 289 18.68 -9.46 17.96
N THR A 290 19.36 -10.03 18.97
CA THR A 290 20.39 -11.04 18.76
C THR A 290 19.85 -12.39 18.31
N ASP A 291 18.55 -12.62 18.48
CA ASP A 291 17.85 -13.85 18.07
C ASP A 291 17.28 -13.75 16.65
N ALA A 292 17.27 -12.55 16.07
CA ALA A 292 16.79 -12.34 14.72
C ALA A 292 17.59 -13.15 13.68
N LYS A 293 16.88 -13.84 12.79
CA LYS A 293 17.49 -14.42 11.61
C LYS A 293 17.76 -13.31 10.60
N LEU A 294 19.02 -13.06 10.32
CA LEU A 294 19.49 -12.08 9.35
C LEU A 294 20.42 -12.77 8.34
N PHE A 295 20.40 -12.28 7.10
CA PHE A 295 21.35 -12.67 6.08
C PHE A 295 22.74 -12.06 6.36
N ASP A 296 23.81 -12.73 6.00
CA ASP A 296 25.14 -12.13 6.06
C ASP A 296 25.21 -10.93 5.11
N THR A 297 24.70 -11.13 3.88
CA THR A 297 24.48 -10.04 2.91
C THR A 297 23.16 -10.20 2.16
N VAL A 298 22.56 -9.06 1.76
CA VAL A 298 21.47 -9.02 0.77
C VAL A 298 21.87 -8.08 -0.35
N THR A 299 21.93 -8.61 -1.57
CA THR A 299 22.14 -7.83 -2.78
C THR A 299 20.81 -7.56 -3.47
N VAL A 300 20.42 -6.29 -3.55
CA VAL A 300 19.28 -5.84 -4.35
C VAL A 300 19.80 -5.44 -5.74
N ARG A 301 19.48 -6.23 -6.75
CA ARG A 301 19.90 -6.01 -8.12
C ARG A 301 18.84 -5.27 -8.91
N MET A 302 19.19 -4.12 -9.50
CA MET A 302 18.26 -3.36 -10.32
C MET A 302 18.10 -4.02 -11.69
N VAL A 303 16.86 -4.19 -12.14
CA VAL A 303 16.50 -4.83 -13.40
C VAL A 303 15.51 -3.97 -14.19
N GLU A 304 15.54 -4.05 -15.51
CA GLU A 304 14.67 -3.25 -16.37
C GLU A 304 13.21 -3.77 -16.37
N SER A 305 13.03 -5.09 -16.19
CA SER A 305 11.72 -5.73 -16.23
C SER A 305 11.69 -7.05 -15.47
N ASN A 306 10.48 -7.52 -15.12
CA ASN A 306 10.30 -8.85 -14.54
C ASN A 306 10.65 -9.98 -15.52
N ASP A 307 10.56 -9.76 -16.83
CA ASP A 307 11.02 -10.76 -17.81
C ASP A 307 12.54 -10.93 -17.78
N VAL A 308 13.29 -9.84 -17.61
CA VAL A 308 14.76 -9.91 -17.37
C VAL A 308 15.05 -10.57 -16.04
N ALA A 309 14.31 -10.23 -14.97
CA ALA A 309 14.45 -10.89 -13.67
C ALA A 309 14.18 -12.40 -13.76
N PHE A 310 13.17 -12.80 -14.55
CA PHE A 310 12.86 -14.21 -14.75
C PHE A 310 14.02 -14.99 -15.39
N GLN A 311 14.67 -14.41 -16.41
CA GLN A 311 15.86 -15.02 -17.03
C GLN A 311 17.01 -15.17 -16.02
N LEU A 312 17.24 -14.15 -15.18
CA LEU A 312 18.27 -14.21 -14.12
C LEU A 312 17.93 -15.21 -13.03
N TYR A 313 16.66 -15.39 -12.69
CA TYR A 313 16.21 -16.44 -11.77
C TYR A 313 16.46 -17.84 -12.37
N GLN A 314 16.13 -18.04 -13.66
CA GLN A 314 16.39 -19.30 -14.38
C GLN A 314 17.89 -19.65 -14.43
N SER A 315 18.77 -18.64 -14.55
CA SER A 315 20.23 -18.86 -14.52
C SER A 315 20.80 -19.04 -13.10
N GLY A 316 19.97 -18.91 -12.05
CA GLY A 316 20.38 -19.01 -10.66
C GLY A 316 21.09 -17.78 -10.09
N GLU A 317 20.96 -16.64 -10.77
CA GLU A 317 21.56 -15.37 -10.34
C GLU A 317 20.64 -14.56 -9.39
N LEU A 318 19.37 -14.93 -9.28
CA LEU A 318 18.40 -14.34 -8.35
C LEU A 318 17.70 -15.43 -7.53
N ASP A 319 17.30 -15.09 -6.32
CA ASP A 319 16.60 -15.96 -5.40
C ASP A 319 15.07 -15.70 -5.38
N TYR A 320 14.62 -14.70 -6.14
CA TYR A 320 13.22 -14.29 -6.20
C TYR A 320 12.89 -13.67 -7.55
N VAL A 321 11.65 -13.86 -8.04
CA VAL A 321 11.10 -13.13 -9.18
C VAL A 321 9.59 -13.08 -9.16
N ASP A 322 9.01 -11.90 -9.38
CA ASP A 322 7.60 -11.74 -9.70
C ASP A 322 7.32 -12.17 -11.15
N LEU A 323 6.25 -12.95 -11.36
CA LEU A 323 5.90 -13.45 -12.67
C LEU A 323 5.00 -12.47 -13.42
N THR A 324 5.33 -12.21 -14.68
CA THR A 324 4.41 -11.53 -15.60
C THR A 324 3.25 -12.46 -15.97
N GLU A 325 2.13 -11.89 -16.44
CA GLU A 325 1.00 -12.70 -16.96
C GLU A 325 1.46 -13.72 -18.01
N SER A 326 2.38 -13.32 -18.90
CA SER A 326 2.92 -14.20 -19.95
C SER A 326 3.73 -15.35 -19.36
N ASN A 327 4.61 -15.08 -18.39
CA ASN A 327 5.40 -16.12 -17.73
C ASN A 327 4.49 -17.08 -16.97
N LEU A 328 3.52 -16.55 -16.23
CA LEU A 328 2.57 -17.35 -15.47
C LEU A 328 1.75 -18.28 -16.38
N LYS A 329 1.20 -17.77 -17.48
CA LYS A 329 0.49 -18.58 -18.49
C LYS A 329 1.35 -19.67 -19.11
N THR A 330 2.61 -19.33 -19.41
CA THR A 330 3.55 -20.30 -20.03
C THR A 330 3.88 -21.44 -19.07
N ILE A 331 4.13 -21.13 -17.79
CA ILE A 331 4.47 -22.14 -16.79
C ILE A 331 3.25 -22.98 -16.44
N SER A 332 2.12 -22.35 -16.07
CA SER A 332 0.91 -23.05 -15.63
C SER A 332 0.22 -23.85 -16.76
N GLY A 333 0.44 -23.45 -18.00
CA GLY A 333 -0.09 -24.16 -19.18
C GLY A 333 0.71 -25.41 -19.60
N ASN A 334 1.79 -25.74 -18.93
CA ASN A 334 2.67 -26.88 -19.28
C ASN A 334 3.18 -27.63 -18.04
N GLU A 335 2.55 -28.75 -17.71
CA GLU A 335 2.91 -29.60 -16.57
C GLU A 335 4.37 -30.14 -16.63
N ASN A 336 5.00 -30.12 -17.80
CA ASN A 336 6.40 -30.51 -17.95
C ASN A 336 7.38 -29.32 -17.82
N ASN A 337 6.88 -28.11 -17.55
CA ASN A 337 7.75 -26.98 -17.26
C ASN A 337 8.46 -27.21 -15.93
N GLU A 338 9.77 -26.94 -15.86
CA GLU A 338 10.57 -27.13 -14.65
C GLU A 338 10.08 -26.37 -13.42
N PHE A 339 9.37 -25.24 -13.62
CA PHE A 339 8.81 -24.41 -12.57
C PHE A 339 7.31 -24.68 -12.28
N TYR A 340 6.67 -25.62 -12.95
CA TYR A 340 5.24 -25.88 -12.79
C TYR A 340 4.82 -26.10 -11.33
N ASN A 341 5.63 -26.86 -10.57
CA ASN A 341 5.38 -27.18 -9.17
C ASN A 341 5.96 -26.11 -8.19
N TYR A 342 6.53 -25.02 -8.69
CA TYR A 342 7.16 -23.95 -7.90
C TYR A 342 6.39 -22.63 -8.01
N LEU A 343 5.20 -22.63 -8.61
CA LEU A 343 4.35 -21.45 -8.68
C LEU A 343 3.80 -21.12 -7.29
N VAL A 344 4.16 -19.97 -6.76
CA VAL A 344 3.75 -19.52 -5.42
C VAL A 344 2.82 -18.33 -5.56
N GLU A 345 1.59 -18.46 -5.05
CA GLU A 345 0.69 -17.33 -4.86
C GLU A 345 1.17 -16.50 -3.68
N LYS A 346 1.32 -15.21 -3.88
CA LYS A 346 1.73 -14.27 -2.83
C LYS A 346 0.51 -13.82 -2.02
N PRO A 347 0.71 -13.34 -0.78
CA PRO A 347 -0.33 -12.52 -0.14
C PRO A 347 -0.76 -11.38 -1.06
N ALA A 348 -2.02 -10.97 -0.98
CA ALA A 348 -2.48 -9.76 -1.67
C ALA A 348 -1.58 -8.58 -1.32
N ASP A 349 -1.33 -7.70 -2.28
CA ASP A 349 -0.67 -6.44 -1.96
C ASP A 349 -1.56 -5.60 -1.03
N LYS A 350 -1.00 -4.56 -0.39
CA LYS A 350 -1.73 -3.77 0.63
C LYS A 350 -2.81 -2.83 0.08
N TYR A 351 -3.10 -2.90 -1.22
CA TYR A 351 -4.02 -1.97 -1.88
C TYR A 351 -5.38 -2.61 -2.17
N SER A 352 -6.44 -1.90 -1.78
CA SER A 352 -7.81 -2.20 -2.20
C SER A 352 -8.17 -1.29 -3.37
N TYR A 353 -8.56 -1.88 -4.50
CA TYR A 353 -8.84 -1.15 -5.74
C TYR A 353 -10.34 -0.99 -5.96
N GLN A 354 -10.75 0.21 -6.39
CA GLN A 354 -12.14 0.57 -6.65
C GLN A 354 -12.29 1.31 -7.96
N ILE A 355 -13.52 1.28 -8.50
CA ILE A 355 -13.98 2.16 -9.55
C ILE A 355 -14.55 3.41 -8.86
N HIS A 356 -13.94 4.55 -9.11
CA HIS A 356 -14.39 5.86 -8.66
C HIS A 356 -15.05 6.60 -9.81
N PHE A 357 -16.22 7.21 -9.54
CA PHE A 357 -16.93 8.05 -10.49
C PHE A 357 -16.56 9.52 -10.32
N ASN A 358 -16.50 10.27 -11.42
CA ASN A 358 -16.39 11.71 -11.38
C ASN A 358 -17.81 12.31 -11.41
N PHE A 359 -18.23 13.01 -10.37
CA PHE A 359 -19.54 13.61 -10.25
C PHE A 359 -19.64 15.04 -10.81
N ASP A 360 -18.51 15.65 -11.18
CA ASP A 360 -18.44 17.02 -11.75
C ASP A 360 -17.53 17.06 -12.99
N LYS A 361 -17.84 16.19 -13.96
CA LYS A 361 -17.07 16.03 -15.18
C LYS A 361 -17.20 17.21 -16.13
N TYR A 362 -16.09 17.52 -16.80
CA TYR A 362 -15.99 18.47 -17.90
C TYR A 362 -15.55 17.78 -19.19
N THR A 363 -15.89 18.40 -20.31
CA THR A 363 -15.40 18.02 -21.64
C THR A 363 -14.09 18.76 -21.96
N GLU A 364 -13.37 18.33 -23.00
CA GLU A 364 -12.09 18.91 -23.39
C GLU A 364 -12.17 20.39 -23.79
N ASP A 365 -13.36 20.88 -24.16
CA ASP A 365 -13.61 22.30 -24.44
C ASP A 365 -13.89 23.15 -23.19
N GLY A 366 -13.83 22.55 -21.99
CA GLY A 366 -14.01 23.22 -20.70
C GLY A 366 -15.47 23.45 -20.31
N THR A 367 -16.43 22.79 -20.97
CA THR A 367 -17.85 22.82 -20.57
C THR A 367 -18.22 21.63 -19.69
N LYS A 368 -19.23 21.78 -18.82
CA LYS A 368 -19.72 20.64 -18.02
C LYS A 368 -20.33 19.57 -18.93
N ASP A 369 -19.97 18.30 -18.72
CA ASP A 369 -20.62 17.16 -19.38
C ASP A 369 -21.96 16.87 -18.70
N THR A 370 -22.99 17.57 -19.14
CA THR A 370 -24.33 17.44 -18.52
C THR A 370 -24.93 16.05 -18.69
N ASN A 371 -24.63 15.35 -19.79
CA ASN A 371 -25.15 13.99 -20.01
C ASN A 371 -24.59 13.00 -18.98
N TRP A 372 -23.26 12.99 -18.80
CA TRP A 372 -22.61 12.17 -17.79
C TRP A 372 -23.00 12.59 -16.37
N ASN A 373 -22.90 13.89 -16.05
CA ASN A 373 -23.14 14.40 -14.70
C ASN A 373 -24.58 14.12 -14.22
N THR A 374 -25.56 14.20 -15.12
CA THR A 374 -26.96 13.84 -14.80
C THR A 374 -27.10 12.33 -14.62
N ALA A 375 -26.47 11.53 -15.50
CA ALA A 375 -26.54 10.06 -15.41
C ALA A 375 -25.91 9.55 -14.11
N ILE A 376 -24.70 10.01 -13.78
CA ILE A 376 -23.98 9.51 -12.61
C ILE A 376 -24.58 9.97 -11.27
N ALA A 377 -25.30 11.09 -11.25
CA ALA A 377 -26.04 11.54 -10.07
C ALA A 377 -27.22 10.61 -9.73
N ASN A 378 -27.72 9.83 -10.69
CA ASN A 378 -28.84 8.91 -10.51
C ASN A 378 -28.38 7.61 -9.80
N GLU A 379 -29.04 7.28 -8.69
CA GLU A 379 -28.68 6.08 -7.91
C GLU A 379 -28.94 4.79 -8.66
N ALA A 380 -30.06 4.68 -9.37
CA ALA A 380 -30.38 3.49 -10.15
C ALA A 380 -29.34 3.25 -11.25
N PHE A 381 -28.78 4.32 -11.85
CA PHE A 381 -27.68 4.21 -12.81
C PHE A 381 -26.43 3.59 -12.16
N ARG A 382 -26.02 4.06 -10.97
CA ARG A 382 -24.86 3.52 -10.24
C ARG A 382 -25.09 2.08 -9.77
N LEU A 383 -26.30 1.78 -9.26
CA LEU A 383 -26.65 0.45 -8.78
C LEU A 383 -26.75 -0.58 -9.91
N SER A 384 -27.11 -0.18 -11.14
CA SER A 384 -27.04 -1.08 -12.29
C SER A 384 -25.61 -1.58 -12.56
N TRP A 385 -24.58 -0.72 -12.30
CA TRP A 385 -23.18 -1.11 -12.35
C TRP A 385 -22.81 -2.05 -11.21
N TYR A 386 -23.20 -1.70 -9.99
CA TYR A 386 -22.85 -2.49 -8.80
C TYR A 386 -23.35 -3.93 -8.90
N TYR A 387 -24.62 -4.12 -9.26
CA TYR A 387 -25.19 -5.45 -9.38
C TYR A 387 -24.90 -6.16 -10.71
N GLY A 388 -24.50 -5.43 -11.74
CA GLY A 388 -24.38 -5.99 -13.08
C GLY A 388 -22.96 -6.20 -13.59
N LEU A 389 -22.00 -5.39 -13.14
CA LEU A 389 -20.65 -5.43 -13.70
C LEU A 389 -19.87 -6.66 -13.23
N ASP A 390 -19.71 -7.62 -14.13
CA ASP A 390 -18.92 -8.83 -13.93
C ASP A 390 -17.45 -8.58 -14.31
N LEU A 391 -16.57 -8.62 -13.32
CA LEU A 391 -15.13 -8.40 -13.47
C LEU A 391 -14.31 -9.69 -13.52
N SER A 392 -14.93 -10.88 -13.59
CA SER A 392 -14.24 -12.18 -13.56
C SER A 392 -13.18 -12.32 -14.67
N GLU A 393 -13.49 -11.85 -15.90
CA GLU A 393 -12.49 -11.83 -16.99
C GLU A 393 -11.38 -10.77 -16.77
N TYR A 394 -11.72 -9.69 -16.10
CA TYR A 394 -10.73 -8.65 -15.74
C TYR A 394 -9.75 -9.16 -14.67
N TYR A 395 -10.22 -9.96 -13.71
CA TYR A 395 -9.38 -10.59 -12.68
C TYR A 395 -8.27 -11.48 -13.28
N LYS A 396 -8.53 -12.13 -14.43
CA LYS A 396 -7.52 -12.94 -15.13
C LYS A 396 -6.28 -12.15 -15.57
N ARG A 397 -6.39 -10.83 -15.63
CA ARG A 397 -5.23 -9.94 -15.90
C ARG A 397 -4.23 -9.94 -14.75
N PHE A 398 -4.69 -10.17 -13.52
CA PHE A 398 -3.88 -10.13 -12.30
C PHE A 398 -3.52 -11.53 -11.84
N ASN A 399 -4.46 -12.47 -11.88
CA ASN A 399 -4.25 -13.86 -11.51
C ASN A 399 -4.92 -14.78 -12.52
N THR A 400 -4.12 -15.48 -13.33
CA THR A 400 -4.65 -16.39 -14.38
C THR A 400 -4.95 -17.80 -13.87
N ILE A 401 -4.44 -18.16 -12.69
CA ILE A 401 -4.60 -19.50 -12.08
C ILE A 401 -5.86 -19.50 -11.22
N ASP A 402 -5.95 -18.55 -10.29
CA ASP A 402 -7.11 -18.35 -9.42
C ASP A 402 -7.63 -16.91 -9.53
N PRO A 403 -8.38 -16.57 -10.59
CA PRO A 403 -8.88 -15.22 -10.79
C PRO A 403 -9.77 -14.73 -9.64
N MET A 404 -10.52 -15.64 -8.99
CA MET A 404 -11.46 -15.27 -7.94
C MET A 404 -10.76 -14.89 -6.62
N SER A 405 -9.48 -15.19 -6.43
CA SER A 405 -8.69 -14.65 -5.33
C SER A 405 -8.58 -13.11 -5.37
N CYS A 406 -8.82 -12.51 -6.54
CA CYS A 406 -8.84 -11.07 -6.75
C CYS A 406 -10.19 -10.41 -6.41
N GLU A 407 -11.24 -11.17 -6.06
CA GLU A 407 -12.55 -10.61 -5.73
C GLU A 407 -12.47 -9.65 -4.53
N ASN A 408 -13.04 -8.47 -4.72
CA ASN A 408 -13.09 -7.41 -3.71
C ASN A 408 -14.50 -6.84 -3.62
N GLU A 409 -15.11 -6.91 -2.45
CA GLU A 409 -16.44 -6.40 -2.16
C GLU A 409 -16.45 -5.23 -1.16
N CYS A 410 -15.24 -4.74 -0.78
CA CYS A 410 -15.07 -3.69 0.21
C CYS A 410 -14.24 -2.52 -0.32
N PHE A 411 -14.41 -1.36 0.29
CA PHE A 411 -13.56 -0.19 0.05
C PHE A 411 -12.25 -0.32 0.84
N THR A 412 -12.33 -0.72 2.09
CA THR A 412 -11.19 -0.97 2.97
C THR A 412 -10.51 -2.30 2.61
N MET A 413 -9.18 -2.35 2.76
CA MET A 413 -8.38 -3.56 2.52
C MET A 413 -8.64 -4.62 3.58
N LYS A 414 -8.80 -5.88 3.14
CA LYS A 414 -8.82 -7.04 4.05
C LYS A 414 -7.50 -7.13 4.83
N GLY A 415 -7.57 -7.56 6.09
CA GLY A 415 -6.40 -7.68 6.95
C GLY A 415 -5.91 -6.36 7.56
N LEU A 416 -6.65 -5.24 7.39
CA LEU A 416 -6.27 -3.96 7.97
C LEU A 416 -6.38 -3.97 9.49
N VAL A 417 -7.53 -4.36 10.01
CA VAL A 417 -7.83 -4.48 11.45
C VAL A 417 -8.77 -5.65 11.71
N TYR A 418 -8.72 -6.15 12.94
CA TYR A 418 -9.54 -7.25 13.42
C TYR A 418 -10.29 -6.87 14.69
N THR A 419 -11.48 -7.39 14.87
CA THR A 419 -12.21 -7.31 16.13
C THR A 419 -11.54 -8.15 17.23
N SER A 420 -11.96 -7.97 18.46
CA SER A 420 -11.40 -8.68 19.63
C SER A 420 -11.54 -10.20 19.57
N ASP A 421 -12.49 -10.72 18.77
CA ASP A 421 -12.67 -12.15 18.51
C ASP A 421 -11.89 -12.66 17.26
N GLY A 422 -11.10 -11.80 16.62
CA GLY A 422 -10.29 -12.14 15.44
C GLY A 422 -11.02 -12.04 14.11
N THR A 423 -12.24 -11.49 14.08
CA THR A 423 -12.97 -11.28 12.81
C THR A 423 -12.35 -10.12 12.02
N ASP A 424 -12.04 -10.34 10.74
CA ASP A 424 -11.57 -9.28 9.84
C ASP A 424 -12.66 -8.21 9.67
N TYR A 425 -12.27 -6.94 9.68
CA TYR A 425 -13.17 -5.80 9.48
C TYR A 425 -14.03 -5.92 8.22
N THR A 426 -13.46 -6.44 7.12
CA THR A 426 -14.20 -6.58 5.85
C THR A 426 -15.34 -7.59 5.96
N GLU A 427 -15.28 -8.55 6.89
CA GLU A 427 -16.40 -9.46 7.16
C GLU A 427 -17.60 -8.71 7.77
N LEU A 428 -17.35 -7.72 8.65
CA LEU A 428 -18.41 -6.86 9.18
C LEU A 428 -19.07 -6.05 8.05
N VAL A 429 -18.29 -5.52 7.12
CA VAL A 429 -18.81 -4.78 5.96
C VAL A 429 -19.68 -5.70 5.08
N LYS A 430 -19.21 -6.90 4.77
CA LYS A 430 -19.96 -7.88 3.96
C LYS A 430 -21.27 -8.30 4.63
N GLN A 431 -21.27 -8.44 5.96
CA GLN A 431 -22.48 -8.71 6.74
C GLN A 431 -23.50 -7.57 6.64
N GLU A 432 -23.05 -6.30 6.79
CA GLU A 432 -23.91 -5.13 6.63
C GLU A 432 -24.45 -4.97 5.19
N LEU A 433 -23.66 -5.38 4.19
CA LEU A 433 -24.09 -5.45 2.78
C LEU A 433 -25.08 -6.59 2.52
N GLY A 434 -25.20 -7.57 3.43
CA GLY A 434 -26.04 -8.75 3.26
C GLY A 434 -25.53 -9.69 2.17
N LEU A 435 -24.21 -9.70 1.92
CA LEU A 435 -23.60 -10.59 0.92
C LEU A 435 -23.46 -12.01 1.47
N PRO A 436 -23.61 -13.04 0.61
CA PRO A 436 -23.28 -14.41 1.00
C PRO A 436 -21.76 -14.56 1.20
N GLU A 437 -21.35 -15.68 1.78
CA GLU A 437 -19.94 -16.06 1.80
C GLU A 437 -19.39 -16.19 0.38
N MET A 438 -18.15 -15.75 0.18
CA MET A 438 -17.46 -15.85 -1.11
C MET A 438 -17.19 -17.33 -1.41
N ASP A 439 -17.68 -17.83 -2.55
CA ASP A 439 -17.56 -19.23 -2.95
C ASP A 439 -16.33 -19.52 -3.81
N GLY A 440 -15.59 -18.48 -4.24
CA GLY A 440 -14.45 -18.59 -5.13
C GLY A 440 -14.80 -18.94 -6.58
N GLU A 441 -16.09 -18.99 -6.93
CA GLU A 441 -16.55 -19.32 -8.28
C GLU A 441 -17.23 -18.13 -8.97
N THR A 442 -17.97 -17.33 -8.20
CA THR A 442 -18.75 -16.20 -8.71
C THR A 442 -18.56 -14.96 -7.84
N ILE A 443 -18.64 -13.79 -8.45
CA ILE A 443 -18.62 -12.51 -7.73
C ILE A 443 -19.94 -12.40 -6.96
N VAL A 444 -19.87 -12.39 -5.63
CA VAL A 444 -21.04 -12.57 -4.75
C VAL A 444 -22.05 -11.41 -4.77
N ARG A 445 -21.66 -10.19 -5.20
CA ARG A 445 -22.57 -9.05 -5.31
C ARG A 445 -23.44 -9.08 -6.57
N LEU A 446 -23.09 -9.90 -7.58
CA LEU A 446 -23.80 -9.92 -8.85
C LEU A 446 -25.23 -10.43 -8.68
N ASP A 447 -26.19 -9.68 -9.22
CA ASP A 447 -27.62 -10.03 -9.24
C ASP A 447 -28.22 -9.51 -10.55
N ALA A 448 -28.35 -10.39 -11.53
CA ALA A 448 -28.80 -10.03 -12.87
C ALA A 448 -30.22 -9.42 -12.89
N ASP A 449 -31.10 -9.89 -12.00
CA ASP A 449 -32.48 -9.37 -11.92
C ASP A 449 -32.48 -7.95 -11.36
N LYS A 450 -31.73 -7.67 -10.32
CA LYS A 450 -31.57 -6.32 -9.77
C LYS A 450 -30.84 -5.39 -10.75
N ALA A 451 -29.79 -5.88 -11.40
CA ALA A 451 -29.05 -5.10 -12.40
C ALA A 451 -29.98 -4.63 -13.52
N GLU A 452 -30.80 -5.53 -14.08
CA GLU A 452 -31.78 -5.19 -15.12
C GLU A 452 -32.88 -4.28 -14.59
N GLN A 453 -33.38 -4.51 -13.38
CA GLN A 453 -34.39 -3.65 -12.76
C GLN A 453 -33.87 -2.20 -12.62
N TYR A 454 -32.65 -2.03 -12.07
CA TYR A 454 -32.03 -0.71 -11.90
C TYR A 454 -31.69 -0.07 -13.26
N LYS A 455 -31.23 -0.85 -14.23
CA LYS A 455 -30.98 -0.37 -15.59
C LYS A 455 -32.25 0.21 -16.22
N GLN A 456 -33.38 -0.50 -16.16
CA GLN A 456 -34.64 -0.05 -16.70
C GLN A 456 -35.17 1.21 -15.97
N GLN A 457 -35.07 1.23 -14.64
CA GLN A 457 -35.40 2.39 -13.83
C GLN A 457 -34.55 3.62 -14.22
N ALA A 458 -33.22 3.44 -14.34
CA ALA A 458 -32.32 4.49 -14.75
C ALA A 458 -32.64 5.04 -16.15
N ILE A 459 -32.95 4.16 -17.11
CA ILE A 459 -33.34 4.59 -18.47
C ILE A 459 -34.61 5.45 -18.43
N GLU A 460 -35.63 5.03 -17.68
CA GLU A 460 -36.88 5.77 -17.54
C GLU A 460 -36.64 7.16 -16.90
N GLU A 461 -36.00 7.20 -15.73
CA GLU A 461 -35.75 8.42 -14.98
C GLU A 461 -34.83 9.38 -15.74
N LEU A 462 -33.75 8.89 -16.32
CA LEU A 462 -32.73 9.70 -17.00
C LEU A 462 -33.23 10.21 -18.36
N THR A 463 -34.01 9.41 -19.10
CA THR A 463 -34.66 9.88 -20.34
C THR A 463 -35.61 11.05 -20.06
N ALA A 464 -36.36 11.01 -18.95
CA ALA A 464 -37.21 12.11 -18.51
C ALA A 464 -36.40 13.38 -18.17
N LEU A 465 -35.14 13.24 -17.76
CA LEU A 465 -34.21 14.35 -17.50
C LEU A 465 -33.41 14.79 -18.75
N GLY A 466 -33.63 14.16 -19.90
CA GLY A 466 -33.01 14.51 -21.16
C GLY A 466 -31.64 13.86 -21.41
N VAL A 467 -31.27 12.85 -20.63
CA VAL A 467 -30.05 12.05 -20.86
C VAL A 467 -30.22 11.20 -22.12
N THR A 468 -29.19 11.15 -22.94
CA THR A 468 -29.11 10.36 -24.15
C THR A 468 -28.27 9.10 -23.92
N PHE A 469 -28.72 7.98 -24.47
CA PHE A 469 -28.03 6.67 -24.40
C PHE A 469 -27.42 6.31 -25.76
N PRO A 470 -26.31 5.53 -25.79
CA PRO A 470 -25.52 5.14 -24.61
C PRO A 470 -24.86 6.31 -23.92
N VAL A 471 -24.72 6.20 -22.59
CA VAL A 471 -23.93 7.17 -21.81
C VAL A 471 -22.46 6.93 -22.10
N SER A 472 -21.76 7.99 -22.49
CA SER A 472 -20.31 7.95 -22.80
C SER A 472 -19.51 7.92 -21.51
N VAL A 473 -18.59 6.94 -21.39
CA VAL A 473 -17.73 6.71 -20.22
C VAL A 473 -16.28 6.91 -20.61
N ASP A 474 -15.66 8.02 -20.26
CA ASP A 474 -14.27 8.30 -20.56
C ASP A 474 -13.33 7.75 -19.47
N TYR A 475 -12.43 6.87 -19.86
CA TYR A 475 -11.42 6.27 -19.01
C TYR A 475 -10.04 6.54 -19.57
N TYR A 476 -9.16 7.19 -18.77
CA TYR A 476 -7.84 7.65 -19.20
C TYR A 476 -6.74 6.74 -18.68
N ILE A 477 -5.78 6.43 -19.53
CA ILE A 477 -4.60 5.62 -19.22
C ILE A 477 -3.34 6.28 -19.82
N ALA A 478 -2.16 5.92 -19.31
CA ALA A 478 -0.89 6.41 -19.85
C ALA A 478 -0.67 5.90 -21.29
N ALA A 479 -0.39 6.79 -22.23
CA ALA A 479 -0.16 6.44 -23.63
C ALA A 479 1.03 5.48 -23.84
N SER A 480 2.02 5.52 -22.94
CA SER A 480 3.22 4.68 -22.98
C SER A 480 3.03 3.30 -22.33
N ASN A 481 1.86 3.02 -21.72
CA ASN A 481 1.64 1.80 -20.94
C ASN A 481 0.72 0.81 -21.69
N GLN A 482 1.32 -0.11 -22.46
CA GLN A 482 0.58 -1.11 -23.22
C GLN A 482 -0.22 -2.06 -22.30
N THR A 483 0.31 -2.44 -21.17
CA THR A 483 -0.40 -3.35 -20.23
C THR A 483 -1.66 -2.69 -19.67
N SER A 484 -1.61 -1.39 -19.37
CA SER A 484 -2.80 -0.63 -18.95
C SER A 484 -3.81 -0.51 -20.08
N LEU A 485 -3.37 -0.36 -21.33
CA LEU A 485 -4.24 -0.35 -22.51
C LEU A 485 -4.96 -1.69 -22.68
N ASP A 486 -4.23 -2.79 -22.57
CA ASP A 486 -4.78 -4.14 -22.67
C ASP A 486 -5.78 -4.40 -21.52
N SER A 487 -5.46 -4.00 -20.30
CA SER A 487 -6.36 -4.12 -19.15
C SER A 487 -7.62 -3.26 -19.31
N ALA A 488 -7.49 -2.02 -19.79
CA ALA A 488 -8.62 -1.14 -20.08
C ALA A 488 -9.53 -1.73 -21.19
N THR A 489 -8.92 -2.40 -22.17
CA THR A 489 -9.67 -3.08 -23.26
C THR A 489 -10.51 -4.24 -22.69
N VAL A 490 -9.93 -5.08 -21.82
CA VAL A 490 -10.65 -6.17 -21.15
C VAL A 490 -11.76 -5.62 -20.25
N PHE A 491 -11.48 -4.56 -19.49
CA PHE A 491 -12.48 -3.86 -18.68
C PHE A 491 -13.65 -3.32 -19.53
N GLY A 492 -13.34 -2.70 -20.69
CA GLY A 492 -14.36 -2.21 -21.62
C GLY A 492 -15.23 -3.31 -22.18
N GLN A 493 -14.65 -4.49 -22.47
CA GLN A 493 -15.42 -5.66 -22.89
C GLN A 493 -16.30 -6.18 -21.74
N ALA A 494 -15.77 -6.26 -20.52
CA ALA A 494 -16.57 -6.68 -19.36
C ALA A 494 -17.76 -5.72 -19.12
N LEU A 495 -17.54 -4.42 -19.27
CA LEU A 495 -18.61 -3.42 -19.14
C LEU A 495 -19.68 -3.58 -20.24
N SER A 496 -19.25 -3.79 -21.49
CA SER A 496 -20.14 -4.05 -22.64
C SER A 496 -20.98 -5.32 -22.46
N ASP A 497 -20.34 -6.42 -22.08
CA ASP A 497 -21.00 -7.72 -21.88
C ASP A 497 -21.98 -7.68 -20.69
N SER A 498 -21.66 -6.94 -19.65
CA SER A 498 -22.45 -6.84 -18.43
C SER A 498 -23.65 -5.89 -18.56
N LEU A 499 -23.46 -4.72 -19.16
CA LEU A 499 -24.46 -3.65 -19.15
C LEU A 499 -25.06 -3.33 -20.53
N GLY A 500 -24.35 -3.68 -21.60
CA GLY A 500 -24.76 -3.46 -22.99
C GLY A 500 -24.28 -2.12 -23.57
N ASP A 501 -23.82 -2.16 -24.82
CA ASP A 501 -23.33 -0.99 -25.58
C ASP A 501 -24.43 0.04 -25.91
N ASP A 502 -25.69 -0.31 -25.75
CA ASP A 502 -26.83 0.57 -25.91
C ASP A 502 -27.12 1.42 -24.65
N TYR A 503 -26.54 1.03 -23.51
CA TYR A 503 -26.71 1.70 -22.23
C TYR A 503 -25.49 2.52 -21.82
N VAL A 504 -24.31 1.93 -21.84
CA VAL A 504 -23.04 2.59 -21.53
C VAL A 504 -21.98 2.22 -22.56
N LYS A 505 -21.10 3.15 -22.88
CA LYS A 505 -19.99 2.91 -23.81
C LYS A 505 -18.70 3.48 -23.31
N LEU A 506 -17.71 2.60 -23.05
CA LEU A 506 -16.38 2.99 -22.65
C LEU A 506 -15.60 3.59 -23.81
N ASN A 507 -14.98 4.76 -23.57
CA ASN A 507 -13.99 5.37 -24.44
C ASN A 507 -12.65 5.37 -23.72
N ILE A 508 -11.71 4.56 -24.19
CA ILE A 508 -10.35 4.55 -23.68
C ILE A 508 -9.62 5.74 -24.28
N LYS A 509 -9.17 6.66 -23.44
CA LYS A 509 -8.40 7.85 -23.78
C LYS A 509 -7.03 7.79 -23.13
N THR A 510 -6.09 8.61 -23.60
CA THR A 510 -4.71 8.57 -23.12
C THR A 510 -4.24 9.94 -22.67
N TYR A 511 -3.32 9.95 -21.71
CA TYR A 511 -2.49 11.09 -21.32
C TYR A 511 -1.02 10.78 -21.57
N VAL A 512 -0.17 11.80 -21.67
CA VAL A 512 1.23 11.63 -22.13
C VAL A 512 2.23 11.76 -20.98
N SER A 513 2.11 12.77 -20.12
CA SER A 513 3.11 13.08 -19.10
C SER A 513 2.57 13.04 -17.68
N SER A 514 1.46 13.70 -17.40
CA SER A 514 0.92 13.82 -16.06
C SER A 514 -0.58 13.64 -16.05
N GLU A 515 -1.03 12.53 -15.51
CA GLU A 515 -2.46 12.26 -15.32
C GLU A 515 -3.15 13.35 -14.50
N ARG A 516 -2.47 13.84 -13.45
CA ARG A 516 -3.02 14.91 -12.61
C ARG A 516 -3.35 16.15 -13.44
N THR A 517 -2.39 16.68 -14.17
CA THR A 517 -2.55 17.95 -14.89
C THR A 517 -3.32 17.80 -16.21
N GLU A 518 -3.27 16.63 -16.86
CA GLU A 518 -3.92 16.41 -18.15
C GLU A 518 -5.37 15.89 -18.01
N VAL A 519 -5.69 15.20 -16.90
CA VAL A 519 -6.98 14.50 -16.74
C VAL A 519 -7.74 14.96 -15.52
N PHE A 520 -7.13 14.90 -14.32
CA PHE A 520 -7.86 15.16 -13.08
C PHE A 520 -8.09 16.64 -12.82
N ASP A 521 -7.08 17.50 -12.92
CA ASP A 521 -7.28 18.94 -12.69
C ASP A 521 -8.33 19.55 -13.65
N PRO A 522 -8.38 19.20 -14.96
CA PRO A 522 -9.47 19.61 -15.83
C PRO A 522 -10.73 18.74 -15.72
N LYS A 523 -10.76 17.69 -14.86
CA LYS A 523 -11.92 16.82 -14.57
C LYS A 523 -12.49 16.09 -15.79
N LEU A 524 -11.64 15.57 -16.67
CA LEU A 524 -12.07 15.02 -17.95
C LEU A 524 -12.55 13.56 -17.89
N HIS A 525 -12.14 12.78 -16.86
CA HIS A 525 -12.52 11.38 -16.73
C HIS A 525 -13.98 11.22 -16.30
N SER A 526 -14.61 10.15 -16.74
CA SER A 526 -15.88 9.66 -16.20
C SER A 526 -15.64 8.75 -15.01
N ILE A 527 -14.70 7.84 -15.15
CA ILE A 527 -14.27 6.88 -14.13
C ILE A 527 -12.76 6.85 -14.01
N THR A 528 -12.29 6.41 -12.85
CA THR A 528 -10.91 5.97 -12.66
C THR A 528 -10.89 4.73 -11.77
N ILE A 529 -9.97 3.79 -12.03
CA ILE A 529 -9.75 2.62 -11.17
C ILE A 529 -8.51 2.93 -10.33
N ARG A 530 -8.69 3.01 -9.00
CA ARG A 530 -7.66 3.43 -8.05
C ARG A 530 -7.65 2.54 -6.84
N GLY A 531 -6.44 2.29 -6.33
CA GLY A 531 -6.22 1.62 -5.06
C GLY A 531 -5.79 2.60 -3.97
N TRP A 532 -6.14 2.27 -2.74
CA TRP A 532 -5.63 2.92 -1.53
C TRP A 532 -4.95 1.88 -0.65
N GLY A 533 -3.79 2.19 -0.12
CA GLY A 533 -3.10 1.44 0.91
C GLY A 533 -3.00 2.32 2.16
N ALA A 534 -3.39 1.79 3.31
CA ALA A 534 -3.46 2.57 4.53
C ALA A 534 -2.09 3.05 5.03
N ASP A 535 -2.06 4.26 5.58
CA ASP A 535 -0.91 4.80 6.29
C ASP A 535 -0.83 4.26 7.72
N TYR A 536 -1.98 4.00 8.34
CA TYR A 536 -2.14 3.48 9.70
C TYR A 536 -3.33 2.52 9.80
N GLY A 537 -3.37 1.73 10.87
CA GLY A 537 -4.32 0.65 11.08
C GLY A 537 -5.66 1.10 11.64
N ASP A 538 -6.43 1.87 10.87
CA ASP A 538 -7.82 2.22 11.20
C ASP A 538 -8.63 2.45 9.91
N PRO A 539 -9.91 1.98 9.83
CA PRO A 539 -10.77 2.20 8.66
C PRO A 539 -10.98 3.67 8.31
N GLN A 540 -10.78 4.59 9.26
CA GLN A 540 -10.83 6.02 9.02
C GLN A 540 -9.87 6.47 7.90
N ASN A 541 -8.70 5.82 7.78
CA ASN A 541 -7.74 6.15 6.73
C ASN A 541 -8.28 5.88 5.32
N TYR A 542 -9.20 4.93 5.17
CA TYR A 542 -9.94 4.68 3.92
C TYR A 542 -11.16 5.59 3.79
N LEU A 543 -12.07 5.56 4.76
CA LEU A 543 -13.37 6.21 4.66
C LEU A 543 -13.27 7.73 4.68
N GLY A 544 -12.30 8.28 5.41
CA GLY A 544 -12.00 9.70 5.45
C GLY A 544 -11.74 10.31 4.07
N GLN A 545 -11.21 9.50 3.11
CA GLN A 545 -10.92 9.94 1.76
C GLN A 545 -12.17 10.26 0.92
N GLN A 546 -13.34 9.76 1.33
CA GLN A 546 -14.62 9.92 0.65
C GLN A 546 -15.54 10.95 1.33
N MET A 547 -15.15 11.53 2.46
CA MET A 547 -15.99 12.46 3.21
C MET A 547 -16.29 13.75 2.43
N TYR A 548 -17.52 14.24 2.57
CA TYR A 548 -17.97 15.49 1.96
C TYR A 548 -17.68 16.69 2.86
N GLY A 549 -17.13 17.75 2.28
CA GLY A 549 -16.87 19.01 2.99
C GLY A 549 -15.56 19.05 3.78
N TYR A 550 -14.67 18.09 3.58
CA TYR A 550 -13.33 18.04 4.16
C TYR A 550 -12.28 18.31 3.09
N ASP A 551 -11.43 19.31 3.29
CA ASP A 551 -10.41 19.74 2.32
C ASP A 551 -9.32 18.66 2.10
N ASN A 552 -9.08 17.81 3.10
CA ASN A 552 -8.12 16.70 3.08
C ASN A 552 -8.73 15.36 2.63
N ALA A 553 -10.02 15.32 2.28
CA ALA A 553 -10.65 14.13 1.72
C ALA A 553 -10.16 13.89 0.28
N PHE A 554 -9.17 13.02 0.14
CA PHE A 554 -8.37 12.82 -1.07
C PHE A 554 -9.21 12.51 -2.32
N TYR A 555 -10.16 11.57 -2.21
CA TYR A 555 -11.02 11.23 -3.34
C TYR A 555 -12.09 12.29 -3.60
N SER A 556 -12.68 12.85 -2.55
CA SER A 556 -13.77 13.83 -2.69
C SER A 556 -13.32 15.14 -3.32
N THR A 557 -12.06 15.53 -3.10
CA THR A 557 -11.52 16.80 -3.62
C THR A 557 -10.69 16.61 -4.90
N GLY A 558 -10.13 15.41 -5.14
CA GLY A 558 -9.14 15.22 -6.19
C GLY A 558 -9.52 14.26 -7.32
N TYR A 559 -10.60 13.47 -7.17
CA TYR A 559 -10.97 12.45 -8.17
C TYR A 559 -12.48 12.39 -8.46
N ASN A 560 -13.35 12.32 -7.45
CA ASN A 560 -14.79 12.26 -7.66
C ASN A 560 -15.46 13.63 -7.67
N TYR A 561 -14.79 14.64 -7.12
CA TYR A 561 -15.21 16.05 -7.12
C TYR A 561 -16.62 16.30 -6.57
N ILE A 562 -17.09 15.46 -5.67
CA ILE A 562 -18.40 15.60 -5.05
C ILE A 562 -18.56 16.96 -4.35
N VAL A 563 -17.45 17.53 -3.85
CA VAL A 563 -17.40 18.84 -3.18
C VAL A 563 -17.73 20.01 -4.13
N ASP A 564 -17.58 19.82 -5.44
CA ASP A 564 -17.83 20.82 -6.47
C ASP A 564 -19.22 20.68 -7.14
N VAL A 565 -19.98 19.64 -6.75
CA VAL A 565 -21.32 19.39 -7.30
C VAL A 565 -22.30 20.41 -6.78
N GLU A 566 -22.95 21.15 -7.69
CA GLU A 566 -24.02 22.08 -7.36
C GLU A 566 -25.30 21.35 -6.94
N GLU A 567 -25.97 21.83 -5.89
CA GLU A 567 -27.24 21.26 -5.45
C GLU A 567 -28.38 21.70 -6.40
N THR A 568 -28.96 20.70 -7.05
CA THR A 568 -30.12 20.81 -7.93
C THR A 568 -31.10 19.70 -7.58
N ASP A 569 -32.31 19.71 -8.22
CA ASP A 569 -33.24 18.59 -8.02
C ASP A 569 -32.65 17.23 -8.45
N ALA A 570 -31.76 17.21 -9.45
CA ALA A 570 -31.13 15.99 -9.95
C ALA A 570 -29.95 15.51 -9.08
N THR A 571 -29.28 16.37 -8.34
CA THR A 571 -28.08 16.07 -7.54
C THR A 571 -28.35 16.01 -6.03
N ARG A 572 -29.54 16.44 -5.58
CA ARG A 572 -29.88 16.54 -4.15
C ARG A 572 -29.71 15.21 -3.42
N ASP A 573 -30.21 14.13 -4.01
CA ASP A 573 -30.17 12.81 -3.37
C ASP A 573 -28.73 12.29 -3.27
N LEU A 574 -27.91 12.50 -4.31
CA LEU A 574 -26.48 12.19 -4.29
C LEU A 574 -25.75 12.95 -3.17
N LEU A 575 -25.97 14.27 -3.07
CA LEU A 575 -25.35 15.09 -2.03
C LEU A 575 -25.83 14.70 -0.62
N ASN A 576 -27.10 14.33 -0.46
CA ASN A 576 -27.62 13.84 0.81
C ASN A 576 -26.99 12.50 1.20
N CYS A 577 -26.77 11.58 0.26
CA CYS A 577 -26.05 10.33 0.52
C CYS A 577 -24.62 10.60 1.03
N TYR A 578 -23.88 11.52 0.41
CA TYR A 578 -22.52 11.86 0.87
C TYR A 578 -22.50 12.57 2.23
N LYS A 579 -23.49 13.44 2.52
CA LYS A 579 -23.62 14.07 3.83
C LYS A 579 -23.95 13.07 4.92
N GLU A 580 -24.84 12.11 4.65
CA GLU A 580 -25.18 11.02 5.58
C GLU A 580 -23.99 10.10 5.82
N PHE A 581 -23.30 9.66 4.76
CA PHE A 581 -22.08 8.88 4.88
C PHE A 581 -21.03 9.61 5.74
N THR A 582 -20.81 10.89 5.50
CA THR A 582 -19.88 11.72 6.27
C THR A 582 -20.24 11.74 7.75
N SER A 583 -21.55 11.94 8.07
CA SER A 583 -22.04 11.90 9.46
C SER A 583 -21.78 10.53 10.13
N MET A 584 -21.99 9.43 9.40
CA MET A 584 -21.71 8.08 9.93
C MET A 584 -20.22 7.87 10.22
N VAL A 585 -19.33 8.40 9.36
CA VAL A 585 -17.87 8.32 9.60
C VAL A 585 -17.49 9.18 10.81
N GLU A 586 -18.05 10.38 10.96
CA GLU A 586 -17.83 11.25 12.14
C GLU A 586 -18.30 10.58 13.44
N GLU A 587 -19.44 9.90 13.43
CA GLU A 587 -19.94 9.14 14.58
C GLU A 587 -18.99 7.99 14.93
N ALA A 588 -18.47 7.26 13.94
CA ALA A 588 -17.49 6.20 14.16
C ALA A 588 -16.16 6.75 14.69
N ASN A 589 -15.68 7.88 14.16
CA ASN A 589 -14.47 8.56 14.63
C ASN A 589 -14.55 8.91 16.13
N ALA A 590 -15.72 9.25 16.62
CA ALA A 590 -15.93 9.63 18.03
C ALA A 590 -15.85 8.45 19.02
N ILE A 591 -15.87 7.19 18.55
CA ILE A 591 -15.74 5.99 19.39
C ILE A 591 -14.25 5.71 19.56
N SER A 592 -13.73 5.84 20.77
CA SER A 592 -12.30 5.66 21.06
C SER A 592 -11.98 4.62 22.15
N ASP A 593 -12.97 4.24 22.95
CA ASP A 593 -12.84 3.37 24.12
C ASP A 593 -13.31 1.91 23.87
N ASP A 594 -13.91 1.66 22.70
CA ASP A 594 -14.39 0.34 22.28
C ASP A 594 -14.10 0.15 20.78
N LEU A 595 -13.02 -0.55 20.45
CA LEU A 595 -12.59 -0.77 19.06
C LEU A 595 -13.59 -1.63 18.28
N ASP A 596 -14.23 -2.62 18.90
CA ASP A 596 -15.21 -3.45 18.21
C ASP A 596 -16.45 -2.62 17.83
N ALA A 597 -16.93 -1.75 18.74
CA ALA A 597 -18.00 -0.81 18.45
C ALA A 597 -17.59 0.21 17.37
N ARG A 598 -16.34 0.70 17.39
CA ARG A 598 -15.77 1.59 16.38
C ARG A 598 -15.78 0.93 15.00
N TYR A 599 -15.27 -0.28 14.90
CA TYR A 599 -15.20 -1.03 13.64
C TYR A 599 -16.60 -1.37 13.11
N ALA A 600 -17.54 -1.75 13.98
CA ALA A 600 -18.93 -1.97 13.60
C ALA A 600 -19.61 -0.68 13.05
N ALA A 601 -19.30 0.48 13.64
CA ALA A 601 -19.81 1.76 13.13
C ALA A 601 -19.23 2.12 11.76
N TYR A 602 -17.92 1.94 11.55
CA TYR A 602 -17.30 2.12 10.24
C TYR A 602 -17.84 1.14 9.21
N ALA A 603 -18.07 -0.13 9.57
CA ALA A 603 -18.61 -1.13 8.65
C ALA A 603 -19.99 -0.73 8.12
N LYS A 604 -20.84 -0.12 8.97
CA LYS A 604 -22.12 0.45 8.54
C LYS A 604 -21.96 1.62 7.58
N ALA A 605 -21.00 2.52 7.87
CA ALA A 605 -20.71 3.66 7.00
C ALA A 605 -20.17 3.19 5.65
N GLU A 606 -19.27 2.22 5.63
CA GLU A 606 -18.73 1.65 4.39
C GLU A 606 -19.79 0.91 3.58
N ALA A 607 -20.62 0.09 4.24
CA ALA A 607 -21.73 -0.56 3.59
C ALA A 607 -22.72 0.45 2.99
N TYR A 608 -23.00 1.55 3.68
CA TYR A 608 -23.82 2.64 3.16
C TYR A 608 -23.21 3.25 1.88
N LEU A 609 -21.90 3.55 1.88
CA LEU A 609 -21.17 4.06 0.71
C LEU A 609 -21.36 3.15 -0.51
N ILE A 610 -21.22 1.83 -0.31
CA ILE A 610 -21.30 0.81 -1.36
C ILE A 610 -22.76 0.57 -1.79
N GLN A 611 -23.71 0.47 -0.86
CA GLN A 611 -25.13 0.23 -1.11
C GLN A 611 -25.78 1.33 -1.96
N HIS A 612 -25.27 2.57 -1.87
CA HIS A 612 -25.70 3.69 -2.70
C HIS A 612 -24.89 3.85 -4.01
N GLY A 613 -23.97 2.89 -4.27
CA GLY A 613 -23.13 2.89 -5.48
C GLY A 613 -22.25 4.13 -5.59
N LEU A 614 -21.86 4.75 -4.46
CA LEU A 614 -21.00 5.94 -4.47
C LEU A 614 -19.56 5.58 -4.89
N VAL A 615 -19.17 4.35 -4.66
CA VAL A 615 -17.96 3.68 -5.14
C VAL A 615 -18.29 2.22 -5.44
N ILE A 616 -17.56 1.61 -6.39
CA ILE A 616 -17.71 0.18 -6.68
C ILE A 616 -16.40 -0.52 -6.37
N PRO A 617 -16.37 -1.47 -5.40
CA PRO A 617 -15.21 -2.33 -5.20
C PRO A 617 -14.85 -3.07 -6.48
N ALA A 618 -13.55 -3.13 -6.80
CA ALA A 618 -13.08 -3.68 -8.06
C ALA A 618 -12.28 -4.97 -7.85
N TYR A 619 -11.07 -4.88 -7.30
CA TYR A 619 -10.23 -6.07 -7.15
C TYR A 619 -9.17 -5.90 -6.04
N TYR A 620 -8.63 -7.04 -5.59
CA TYR A 620 -7.33 -7.15 -4.92
C TYR A 620 -6.30 -7.66 -5.92
N ASN A 621 -5.05 -7.20 -5.78
CA ASN A 621 -3.96 -7.73 -6.58
C ASN A 621 -3.29 -8.90 -5.84
N VAL A 622 -3.39 -10.10 -6.39
CA VAL A 622 -2.85 -11.36 -5.81
C VAL A 622 -1.89 -11.98 -6.83
N PRO A 623 -0.61 -11.53 -6.82
CA PRO A 623 0.35 -11.95 -7.83
C PRO A 623 0.98 -13.30 -7.52
N TYR A 624 1.66 -13.88 -8.52
CA TYR A 624 2.48 -15.10 -8.42
C TYR A 624 3.97 -14.80 -8.54
N CYS A 625 4.78 -15.60 -7.87
CA CYS A 625 6.22 -15.54 -7.95
C CYS A 625 6.86 -16.94 -8.06
N LEU A 626 8.15 -16.95 -8.41
CA LEU A 626 9.06 -18.05 -8.10
C LEU A 626 10.02 -17.57 -7.02
N THR A 627 10.26 -18.37 -6.00
CA THR A 627 10.94 -17.87 -4.81
C THR A 627 11.73 -18.94 -4.08
N ARG A 628 12.88 -18.53 -3.54
CA ARG A 628 13.65 -19.22 -2.50
C ARG A 628 13.37 -18.63 -1.12
N ILE A 629 12.49 -17.64 -1.03
CA ILE A 629 12.03 -17.00 0.20
C ILE A 629 10.62 -17.49 0.48
N ASN A 630 10.33 -17.90 1.71
CA ASN A 630 8.95 -18.07 2.14
C ASN A 630 8.30 -16.68 2.25
N VAL A 631 7.48 -16.31 1.26
CA VAL A 631 6.84 -14.97 1.18
C VAL A 631 5.87 -14.72 2.34
N TYR A 632 5.39 -15.77 3.01
CA TYR A 632 4.52 -15.67 4.18
C TYR A 632 5.29 -15.55 5.51
N SER A 633 6.63 -15.68 5.50
CA SER A 633 7.48 -15.36 6.65
C SER A 633 7.87 -13.88 6.73
N LYS A 634 7.58 -13.10 5.69
CA LYS A 634 7.82 -11.65 5.65
C LYS A 634 6.85 -10.92 6.57
N MET A 635 7.27 -9.80 7.12
CA MET A 635 6.34 -8.86 7.74
C MET A 635 5.23 -8.53 6.76
N ASN A 636 3.98 -8.60 7.20
CA ASN A 636 2.82 -8.38 6.35
C ASN A 636 1.77 -7.56 7.08
N SER A 637 1.79 -6.26 6.86
CA SER A 637 0.81 -5.31 7.37
C SER A 637 0.12 -4.60 6.22
N MET A 638 -1.16 -4.34 6.37
CA MET A 638 -1.93 -3.56 5.41
C MET A 638 -1.81 -2.05 5.63
N TYR A 639 -0.89 -1.63 6.51
CA TYR A 639 -0.52 -0.23 6.77
C TYR A 639 0.99 -0.07 6.98
N GLY A 640 1.45 1.18 7.04
CA GLY A 640 2.85 1.49 7.32
C GLY A 640 3.80 1.19 6.16
N SER A 641 5.09 0.99 6.47
CA SER A 641 6.16 0.99 5.48
C SER A 641 7.23 -0.10 5.68
N GLN A 642 6.92 -1.21 6.40
CA GLN A 642 7.93 -2.17 6.87
C GLN A 642 7.91 -3.55 6.21
N ASN A 643 6.98 -3.81 5.27
CA ASN A 643 6.79 -5.15 4.71
C ASN A 643 8.05 -5.74 4.00
N GLU A 644 8.98 -4.88 3.61
CA GLU A 644 10.25 -5.28 2.99
C GLU A 644 11.43 -5.25 3.99
N LYS A 645 11.18 -5.24 5.31
CA LYS A 645 12.22 -5.43 6.33
C LYS A 645 12.69 -6.88 6.30
N MET A 646 13.95 -7.10 5.95
CA MET A 646 14.58 -8.40 5.71
C MET A 646 15.02 -9.07 7.01
N LYS A 647 14.09 -9.19 7.96
CA LYS A 647 14.27 -9.79 9.28
C LYS A 647 13.40 -11.01 9.41
N ASN A 648 13.98 -12.12 9.87
CA ASN A 648 13.32 -13.40 10.09
C ASN A 648 12.71 -14.05 8.83
N TRP A 649 13.18 -13.69 7.64
CA TRP A 649 12.75 -14.35 6.43
C TRP A 649 13.26 -15.78 6.39
N GLU A 650 12.37 -16.72 6.13
CA GLU A 650 12.72 -18.13 5.94
C GLU A 650 13.10 -18.37 4.48
N THR A 651 14.13 -19.19 4.24
CA THR A 651 14.62 -19.48 2.90
C THR A 651 14.84 -20.97 2.68
N ASN A 652 14.76 -21.36 1.41
CA ASN A 652 15.07 -22.70 0.91
C ASN A 652 15.89 -22.56 -0.39
N ALA A 653 17.17 -22.97 -0.38
CA ALA A 653 18.06 -22.82 -1.53
C ALA A 653 17.57 -23.57 -2.78
N ASP A 654 16.76 -24.62 -2.62
CA ASP A 654 16.16 -25.37 -3.73
C ASP A 654 14.90 -24.70 -4.31
N GLY A 655 14.39 -23.63 -3.64
CA GLY A 655 13.13 -22.95 -3.95
C GLY A 655 11.94 -23.60 -3.24
N TYR A 656 10.90 -22.81 -3.03
CA TYR A 656 9.64 -23.31 -2.45
C TYR A 656 8.72 -23.85 -3.53
N THR A 657 8.19 -25.03 -3.29
CA THR A 657 7.13 -25.61 -4.13
C THR A 657 5.76 -25.02 -3.76
N THR A 658 4.81 -25.10 -4.67
CA THR A 658 3.40 -24.75 -4.44
C THR A 658 2.85 -25.49 -3.20
N GLU A 659 3.08 -26.81 -3.10
CA GLU A 659 2.59 -27.64 -2.00
C GLU A 659 3.20 -27.24 -0.64
N GLU A 660 4.50 -26.89 -0.58
CA GLU A 660 5.15 -26.46 0.66
C GLU A 660 4.53 -25.17 1.20
N ILE A 661 4.28 -24.20 0.31
CA ILE A 661 3.65 -22.93 0.70
C ILE A 661 2.16 -23.12 1.08
N GLU A 662 1.41 -23.89 0.33
CA GLU A 662 0.00 -24.21 0.66
C GLU A 662 -0.10 -24.87 2.05
N ASN A 663 0.79 -25.81 2.35
CA ASN A 663 0.88 -26.46 3.67
C ASN A 663 1.26 -25.47 4.77
N TYR A 664 2.20 -24.57 4.51
CA TYR A 664 2.59 -23.54 5.47
C TYR A 664 1.41 -22.61 5.79
N VAL A 665 0.71 -22.11 4.78
CA VAL A 665 -0.47 -21.24 4.96
C VAL A 665 -1.58 -21.97 5.71
N ALA A 666 -1.83 -23.24 5.40
CA ALA A 666 -2.84 -24.04 6.08
C ALA A 666 -2.53 -24.22 7.58
N GLN A 667 -1.27 -24.36 7.94
CA GLN A 667 -0.82 -24.47 9.35
C GLN A 667 -0.96 -23.14 10.11
N GLN A 668 -0.75 -22.00 9.45
CA GLN A 668 -0.93 -20.69 10.09
C GLN A 668 -2.42 -20.38 10.35
N ASN A 669 -3.33 -20.94 9.57
CA ASN A 669 -4.78 -20.72 9.67
C ASN A 669 -5.50 -21.76 10.55
N ALA A 670 -4.80 -22.77 11.10
CA ALA A 670 -5.34 -23.85 11.95
C ALA A 670 -5.27 -23.52 13.42
#